data_75b0c2a1fea567dcb2241d915c88a884
#
_entry.id   75b0c2a1fea567dcb2241d915c88a884
#
_cell.length_a   1.000
_cell.length_b   1.000
_cell.length_c   1.000
_cell.angle_alpha   90.00
_cell.angle_beta   90.00
_cell.angle_gamma   90.00
#
_symmetry.space_group_name_H-M   'P 1'
#
loop_
_entity.id
_entity.type
_entity.pdbx_description
1 polymer ?
#
loop_
_entity_poly.entity_id
_entity_poly.type
_entity_poly.pdbx_seq_one_letter_code
_entity_poly.pdbx_strand_id
1 'polypeptide(L)'
;RVWRDESETQVRSGDRVALEWSNQILRWSNTEENGLLFAGAQTARLLYTKRRVPQVNLYMPSAIVDATGSTRPNFGWIESLMGLHLGKCVLITGGSAGIGGQLGRLLAISGARVMLTARRENQLIDLRDSIVRELEEIGYNRPYERVRILSDIDVADESALVKSVAATLKAFGRIDYLINNAGVAGAEQMAVDLLPEDWRNTLHANLVSNYSLIEKVVPMMKQQGSGYILNVSSYFGGEKYIAVPYPNRSDYAVSKAGQRALVENLARFVGPEIQINAIAPGPVEGQRLKGKDGKAGLFDRRAKLILENKRLNQLHGAVLKALADGATLDAVLGAMCTNDIGLLQSPEVPAALRELCIKLKAEPNGSEEPTYSSMHYLMTRPMATRLIARLRNGCLMPQLIHHDLAEKWILDLPVPPEPFVDPARIEAEAEKIRNGVIGMLHLNRMPTETDVALATVFFMADRAISGETFEPSGGLQQERTITERELFGRAKPERVRRMEGETVWLIGEHMSEPLAAAAKLFLAEGHVGSIVMLTRTAAAGDAIRFALGRALGHDRISYMAVGDALEEGMDTAFQNHGTPAAVVSTPFAPIPRALFGIEGKDHLAAPEFSELIEMNLTHHFRVARKVSLFKGARLILTSPDVPAGGTLAQFAMANFVKTTLHAFTATLGVENERLPTAVPVNQVNLTRRMRSEEPRDAAEQAEEYERYAHAVLLAAAPIVEAQESRYRARIYRGLAITV
;
A
#
# COMPACT_ATOMS: atom_id res chain seq x y z
N ARG A 1 1.55 -3.80 -35.83
CA ARG A 1 0.57 -3.62 -36.92
C ARG A 1 0.33 -4.97 -37.57
N VAL A 2 -0.93 -5.38 -37.65
CA VAL A 2 -1.34 -6.54 -38.42
C VAL A 2 -1.64 -6.04 -39.83
N TRP A 3 -0.89 -6.49 -40.83
CA TRP A 3 -1.13 -6.19 -42.20
C TRP A 3 -2.02 -7.28 -42.82
N ARG A 4 -3.03 -6.87 -43.51
CA ARG A 4 -3.91 -7.71 -44.34
C ARG A 4 -3.78 -7.34 -45.76
N ASP A 5 -4.01 -8.32 -46.64
CA ASP A 5 -4.31 -8.06 -48.02
C ASP A 5 -5.65 -7.32 -48.13
N GLU A 6 -5.75 -6.29 -48.91
CA GLU A 6 -6.78 -5.23 -48.84
C GLU A 6 -8.23 -5.69 -49.13
N SER A 7 -8.49 -6.97 -49.32
CA SER A 7 -9.79 -7.47 -49.73
C SER A 7 -10.63 -8.23 -48.70
N GLU A 8 -10.14 -8.53 -47.51
CA GLU A 8 -10.90 -9.38 -46.56
C GLU A 8 -11.08 -8.80 -45.13
N THR A 9 -12.31 -8.95 -44.61
CA THR A 9 -12.71 -8.43 -43.28
C THR A 9 -12.61 -9.44 -42.13
N GLN A 10 -12.28 -10.71 -42.40
CA GLN A 10 -12.17 -11.76 -41.37
C GLN A 10 -10.97 -12.66 -41.59
N VAL A 11 -10.18 -12.94 -40.53
CA VAL A 11 -9.11 -13.96 -40.54
C VAL A 11 -9.75 -15.33 -40.49
N ARG A 12 -9.50 -16.18 -41.47
CA ARG A 12 -9.99 -17.56 -41.55
C ARG A 12 -8.92 -18.55 -41.11
N SER A 13 -9.33 -19.74 -40.71
CA SER A 13 -8.39 -20.83 -40.44
C SER A 13 -7.53 -21.09 -41.67
N GLY A 14 -6.21 -21.02 -41.49
CA GLY A 14 -5.25 -21.17 -42.60
C GLY A 14 -4.61 -19.88 -43.12
N ASP A 15 -5.09 -18.69 -42.66
CA ASP A 15 -4.53 -17.43 -43.09
C ASP A 15 -3.13 -17.19 -42.45
N ARG A 16 -2.21 -16.67 -43.28
CA ARG A 16 -0.89 -16.22 -42.79
C ARG A 16 -0.96 -14.77 -42.37
N VAL A 17 -0.65 -14.48 -41.13
CA VAL A 17 -0.59 -13.12 -40.57
C VAL A 17 0.86 -12.76 -40.29
N ALA A 18 1.32 -11.64 -40.83
CA ALA A 18 2.64 -11.09 -40.54
C ALA A 18 2.50 -9.97 -39.47
N LEU A 19 3.23 -10.07 -38.40
CA LEU A 19 3.35 -9.06 -37.38
C LEU A 19 4.69 -8.35 -37.53
N GLU A 20 4.66 -7.06 -37.79
CA GLU A 20 5.87 -6.24 -37.90
C GLU A 20 6.11 -5.48 -36.58
N TRP A 21 7.29 -5.68 -36.01
CA TRP A 21 7.72 -5.05 -34.79
C TRP A 21 9.19 -4.64 -34.91
N SER A 22 9.49 -3.38 -34.72
CA SER A 22 10.87 -2.84 -34.67
C SER A 22 11.83 -3.51 -35.68
N ASN A 23 11.46 -3.59 -36.95
CA ASN A 23 12.24 -4.21 -38.02
C ASN A 23 12.38 -5.75 -37.99
N GLN A 24 11.66 -6.45 -37.12
CA GLN A 24 11.55 -7.92 -37.20
C GLN A 24 10.13 -8.34 -37.56
N ILE A 25 10.01 -9.14 -38.61
CA ILE A 25 8.74 -9.72 -39.04
C ILE A 25 8.54 -11.06 -38.35
N LEU A 26 7.57 -11.12 -37.45
CA LEU A 26 7.10 -12.37 -36.86
C LEU A 26 6.01 -12.96 -37.78
N ARG A 27 6.24 -14.15 -38.33
CA ARG A 27 5.25 -14.86 -39.13
C ARG A 27 4.48 -15.84 -38.27
N TRP A 28 3.17 -15.74 -38.29
CA TRP A 28 2.26 -16.64 -37.61
C TRP A 28 1.38 -17.38 -38.62
N SER A 29 1.17 -18.68 -38.42
CA SER A 29 0.23 -19.47 -39.22
C SER A 29 -0.85 -20.02 -38.28
N ASN A 30 -2.11 -19.77 -38.60
CA ASN A 30 -3.26 -20.27 -37.85
C ASN A 30 -3.58 -21.71 -38.32
N THR A 31 -2.74 -22.67 -37.95
CA THR A 31 -3.04 -24.10 -38.11
C THR A 31 -3.30 -24.68 -36.72
N GLU A 32 -4.27 -25.57 -36.59
CA GLU A 32 -4.69 -26.18 -35.32
C GLU A 32 -3.55 -26.88 -34.55
N GLU A 33 -2.40 -27.08 -35.18
CA GLU A 33 -1.28 -27.84 -34.64
C GLU A 33 -0.17 -26.98 -34.00
N ASN A 34 -0.09 -25.66 -34.26
CA ASN A 34 1.05 -24.83 -33.80
C ASN A 34 0.67 -23.42 -33.40
N GLY A 35 -0.16 -23.26 -32.41
CA GLY A 35 -0.55 -21.94 -31.90
C GLY A 35 0.36 -21.42 -30.78
N LEU A 36 1.49 -20.83 -31.12
CA LEU A 36 2.28 -20.05 -30.17
C LEU A 36 2.38 -18.60 -30.61
N LEU A 37 1.69 -17.71 -29.91
CA LEU A 37 1.80 -16.27 -30.12
C LEU A 37 2.70 -15.69 -29.05
N PHE A 38 3.85 -15.16 -29.47
CA PHE A 38 4.70 -14.35 -28.62
C PHE A 38 4.34 -12.88 -28.79
N ALA A 39 3.80 -12.28 -27.75
CA ALA A 39 3.62 -10.84 -27.69
C ALA A 39 4.53 -10.31 -26.58
N GLY A 40 5.53 -9.50 -26.92
CA GLY A 40 6.26 -8.69 -25.97
C GLY A 40 5.31 -7.68 -25.28
N ALA A 41 5.74 -7.10 -24.16
CA ALA A 41 4.94 -6.21 -23.32
C ALA A 41 4.23 -5.06 -24.08
N GLN A 42 4.84 -4.55 -25.16
CA GLN A 42 4.20 -3.51 -25.99
C GLN A 42 3.09 -4.04 -26.88
N THR A 43 3.12 -5.29 -27.29
CA THR A 43 2.03 -5.90 -28.07
C THR A 43 0.79 -6.05 -27.21
N ALA A 44 0.94 -6.35 -25.92
CA ALA A 44 -0.17 -6.33 -24.97
C ALA A 44 -0.82 -4.93 -24.88
N ARG A 45 -0.03 -3.85 -24.95
CA ARG A 45 -0.52 -2.46 -24.96
C ARG A 45 -1.25 -2.08 -26.27
N LEU A 46 -0.81 -2.61 -27.41
CA LEU A 46 -1.45 -2.41 -28.71
C LEU A 46 -2.73 -3.21 -28.91
N LEU A 47 -2.83 -4.40 -28.32
CA LEU A 47 -4.05 -5.21 -28.35
C LEU A 47 -5.17 -4.62 -27.46
N TYR A 48 -4.83 -3.78 -26.47
CA TYR A 48 -5.79 -3.09 -25.60
C TYR A 48 -6.44 -1.84 -26.20
N THR A 49 -5.93 -1.30 -27.31
CA THR A 49 -6.48 -0.09 -27.92
C THR A 49 -7.43 -0.41 -29.07
N LYS A 50 -8.71 -0.58 -28.75
CA LYS A 50 -9.87 -0.48 -29.67
C LYS A 50 -10.09 -1.60 -30.69
N ARG A 51 -10.87 -2.54 -30.37
CA ARG A 51 -11.93 -3.33 -31.03
C ARG A 51 -11.91 -4.76 -30.54
N ARG A 52 -13.09 -5.36 -30.43
CA ARG A 52 -13.28 -6.77 -30.04
C ARG A 52 -12.39 -7.67 -30.89
N VAL A 53 -11.23 -8.02 -30.34
CA VAL A 53 -10.40 -9.10 -30.86
C VAL A 53 -10.97 -10.37 -30.26
N PRO A 54 -11.16 -11.47 -31.01
CA PRO A 54 -11.48 -12.76 -30.44
C PRO A 54 -10.51 -13.07 -29.30
N GLN A 55 -10.99 -13.60 -28.21
CA GLN A 55 -10.16 -13.97 -27.06
C GLN A 55 -9.11 -14.96 -27.55
N VAL A 56 -7.88 -14.51 -27.73
CA VAL A 56 -6.74 -15.39 -27.90
C VAL A 56 -6.39 -15.89 -26.51
N ASN A 57 -6.87 -17.07 -26.18
CA ASN A 57 -6.43 -17.76 -24.97
C ASN A 57 -4.96 -18.17 -25.20
N LEU A 58 -4.04 -17.43 -24.62
CA LEU A 58 -2.63 -17.84 -24.49
C LEU A 58 -2.56 -18.96 -23.42
N TYR A 59 -3.19 -20.07 -23.72
CA TYR A 59 -3.03 -21.31 -22.95
C TYR A 59 -1.75 -21.95 -23.48
N MET A 60 -0.67 -21.91 -22.72
CA MET A 60 0.48 -22.76 -22.93
C MET A 60 0.20 -24.11 -22.26
N PRO A 61 -0.12 -25.17 -22.97
CA PRO A 61 -0.21 -26.47 -22.34
C PRO A 61 1.16 -26.82 -21.76
N SER A 62 1.18 -27.24 -20.51
CA SER A 62 2.39 -27.71 -19.83
C SER A 62 3.00 -28.94 -20.49
N ALA A 63 2.29 -29.57 -21.39
CA ALA A 63 2.74 -30.72 -22.18
C ALA A 63 2.05 -30.75 -23.54
N ILE A 64 2.78 -31.17 -24.58
CA ILE A 64 2.23 -31.51 -25.89
C ILE A 64 1.99 -33.01 -25.90
N VAL A 65 0.77 -33.43 -26.23
CA VAL A 65 0.46 -34.83 -26.53
C VAL A 65 0.74 -35.03 -28.01
N ASP A 66 1.75 -35.83 -28.34
CA ASP A 66 2.05 -36.19 -29.73
C ASP A 66 1.02 -37.15 -30.32
N ALA A 67 1.09 -37.39 -31.62
CA ALA A 67 0.19 -38.28 -32.33
C ALA A 67 0.19 -39.74 -31.85
N THR A 68 1.13 -40.10 -30.97
CA THR A 68 1.23 -41.43 -30.32
C THR A 68 0.61 -41.45 -28.91
N GLY A 69 0.07 -40.33 -28.41
CA GLY A 69 -0.45 -40.19 -27.05
C GLY A 69 0.63 -40.01 -25.99
N SER A 70 1.90 -39.83 -26.37
CA SER A 70 2.99 -39.59 -25.45
C SER A 70 3.03 -38.11 -25.08
N THR A 71 3.03 -37.82 -23.78
CA THR A 71 3.17 -36.46 -23.24
C THR A 71 4.65 -36.07 -23.25
N ARG A 72 5.01 -35.12 -24.11
CA ARG A 72 6.32 -34.46 -24.04
C ARG A 72 6.15 -33.07 -23.44
N PRO A 73 7.10 -32.63 -22.59
CA PRO A 73 7.11 -31.23 -22.13
C PRO A 73 7.14 -30.31 -23.36
N ASN A 74 6.29 -29.26 -23.34
CA ASN A 74 6.33 -28.25 -24.41
C ASN A 74 7.55 -27.35 -24.22
N PHE A 75 8.65 -27.64 -24.83
CA PHE A 75 9.89 -26.86 -24.75
C PHE A 75 9.92 -25.65 -25.73
N GLY A 76 8.89 -25.46 -26.55
CA GLY A 76 8.91 -24.36 -27.55
C GLY A 76 9.04 -22.97 -26.94
N TRP A 77 8.52 -22.75 -25.75
CA TRP A 77 8.71 -21.51 -25.00
C TRP A 77 10.10 -21.39 -24.39
N ILE A 78 10.75 -22.52 -24.04
CA ILE A 78 12.12 -22.55 -23.53
C ILE A 78 13.09 -22.08 -24.59
N GLU A 79 12.93 -22.51 -25.84
CA GLU A 79 13.77 -22.06 -26.95
C GLU A 79 13.72 -20.54 -27.13
N SER A 80 12.55 -19.93 -26.93
CA SER A 80 12.39 -18.47 -27.01
C SER A 80 13.08 -17.73 -25.87
N LEU A 81 13.31 -18.38 -24.72
CA LEU A 81 14.05 -17.80 -23.60
C LEU A 81 15.56 -17.98 -23.72
N MET A 82 16.01 -19.06 -24.37
CA MET A 82 17.43 -19.41 -24.42
C MET A 82 18.25 -18.30 -25.06
N GLY A 83 19.26 -17.83 -24.31
CA GLY A 83 20.13 -16.76 -24.75
C GLY A 83 19.65 -15.34 -24.51
N LEU A 84 18.38 -15.13 -24.11
CA LEU A 84 17.80 -13.81 -23.91
C LEU A 84 18.58 -12.97 -22.88
N HIS A 85 19.06 -13.60 -21.80
CA HIS A 85 19.85 -12.97 -20.76
C HIS A 85 21.25 -13.60 -20.63
N LEU A 86 21.82 -14.05 -21.77
CA LEU A 86 23.10 -14.74 -21.78
C LEU A 86 24.21 -13.92 -21.10
N GLY A 87 24.90 -14.55 -20.16
CA GLY A 87 26.06 -13.99 -19.45
C GLY A 87 25.72 -12.95 -18.38
N LYS A 88 24.46 -12.59 -18.20
CA LYS A 88 24.05 -11.64 -17.15
C LYS A 88 24.21 -12.27 -15.76
N CYS A 89 24.68 -11.48 -14.78
CA CYS A 89 24.80 -11.86 -13.39
C CYS A 89 23.69 -11.17 -12.58
N VAL A 90 22.89 -11.96 -11.90
CA VAL A 90 21.63 -11.52 -11.27
C VAL A 90 21.70 -11.77 -9.77
N LEU A 91 21.35 -10.77 -8.97
CA LEU A 91 21.05 -10.89 -7.54
C LEU A 91 19.53 -10.81 -7.35
N ILE A 92 18.94 -11.85 -6.73
CA ILE A 92 17.51 -11.93 -6.44
C ILE A 92 17.30 -12.08 -4.94
N THR A 93 16.58 -11.13 -4.33
CA THR A 93 16.17 -11.25 -2.93
C THR A 93 14.83 -11.99 -2.82
N GLY A 94 14.66 -12.80 -1.76
CA GLY A 94 13.44 -13.61 -1.58
C GLY A 94 13.29 -14.69 -2.65
N GLY A 95 14.41 -15.23 -3.14
CA GLY A 95 14.47 -16.16 -4.26
C GLY A 95 14.14 -17.61 -3.93
N SER A 96 13.71 -17.97 -2.69
CA SER A 96 13.49 -19.38 -2.31
C SER A 96 12.14 -19.96 -2.77
N ALA A 97 11.18 -19.15 -3.19
CA ALA A 97 9.85 -19.58 -3.62
C ALA A 97 9.12 -18.45 -4.36
N GLY A 98 7.91 -18.74 -4.83
CA GLY A 98 7.05 -17.73 -5.42
C GLY A 98 7.61 -17.11 -6.70
N ILE A 99 7.23 -15.87 -6.95
CA ILE A 99 7.69 -15.12 -8.15
C ILE A 99 9.22 -15.04 -8.20
N GLY A 100 9.88 -14.78 -7.08
CA GLY A 100 11.35 -14.70 -7.03
C GLY A 100 12.04 -16.00 -7.40
N GLY A 101 11.51 -17.14 -6.94
CA GLY A 101 12.00 -18.46 -7.31
C GLY A 101 11.80 -18.77 -8.80
N GLN A 102 10.62 -18.44 -9.34
CA GLN A 102 10.34 -18.61 -10.78
C GLN A 102 11.18 -17.67 -11.65
N LEU A 103 11.40 -16.42 -11.23
CA LEU A 103 12.33 -15.51 -11.91
C LEU A 103 13.74 -16.07 -11.95
N GLY A 104 14.24 -16.60 -10.82
CA GLY A 104 15.56 -17.24 -10.77
C GLY A 104 15.68 -18.42 -11.72
N ARG A 105 14.65 -19.27 -11.77
CA ARG A 105 14.58 -20.41 -12.68
C ARG A 105 14.61 -19.95 -14.14
N LEU A 106 13.70 -19.06 -14.55
CA LEU A 106 13.57 -18.62 -15.94
C LEU A 106 14.79 -17.81 -16.42
N LEU A 107 15.38 -16.99 -15.57
CA LEU A 107 16.61 -16.28 -15.87
C LEU A 107 17.80 -17.22 -16.05
N ALA A 108 17.92 -18.27 -15.23
CA ALA A 108 18.95 -19.29 -15.39
C ALA A 108 18.78 -20.03 -16.74
N ILE A 109 17.55 -20.42 -17.11
CA ILE A 109 17.23 -21.02 -18.41
C ILE A 109 17.58 -20.07 -19.55
N SER A 110 17.34 -18.77 -19.40
CA SER A 110 17.66 -17.77 -20.41
C SER A 110 19.15 -17.44 -20.52
N GLY A 111 20.02 -18.12 -19.78
CA GLY A 111 21.48 -18.03 -19.88
C GLY A 111 22.15 -17.14 -18.83
N ALA A 112 21.40 -16.58 -17.88
CA ALA A 112 21.97 -15.81 -16.79
C ALA A 112 22.65 -16.69 -15.73
N ARG A 113 23.50 -16.08 -14.90
CA ARG A 113 24.00 -16.61 -13.64
C ARG A 113 23.24 -15.95 -12.50
N VAL A 114 22.60 -16.71 -11.65
CA VAL A 114 21.70 -16.19 -10.61
C VAL A 114 22.22 -16.51 -9.21
N MET A 115 22.20 -15.49 -8.34
CA MET A 115 22.37 -15.60 -6.90
C MET A 115 20.98 -15.45 -6.26
N LEU A 116 20.47 -16.53 -5.66
CA LEU A 116 19.20 -16.55 -4.93
C LEU A 116 19.47 -16.35 -3.45
N THR A 117 18.87 -15.32 -2.85
CA THR A 117 19.03 -15.08 -1.42
C THR A 117 17.70 -15.19 -0.69
N ALA A 118 17.67 -15.78 0.49
CA ALA A 118 16.50 -15.89 1.36
C ALA A 118 16.90 -16.28 2.79
N ARG A 119 15.93 -16.28 3.71
CA ARG A 119 16.16 -16.71 5.10
C ARG A 119 16.30 -18.22 5.27
N ARG A 120 15.58 -19.01 4.48
CA ARG A 120 15.44 -20.48 4.65
C ARG A 120 16.35 -21.23 3.69
N GLU A 121 17.34 -21.91 4.24
CA GLU A 121 18.35 -22.66 3.49
C GLU A 121 17.77 -23.85 2.73
N ASN A 122 17.02 -24.71 3.40
CA ASN A 122 16.48 -25.93 2.78
C ASN A 122 15.68 -25.63 1.51
N GLN A 123 14.84 -24.60 1.53
CA GLN A 123 14.05 -24.20 0.36
C GLN A 123 14.92 -23.66 -0.80
N LEU A 124 16.01 -22.98 -0.48
CA LEU A 124 16.98 -22.53 -1.49
C LEU A 124 17.71 -23.71 -2.12
N ILE A 125 18.11 -24.72 -1.33
CA ILE A 125 18.74 -25.93 -1.80
C ILE A 125 17.82 -26.71 -2.74
N ASP A 126 16.58 -26.99 -2.29
CA ASP A 126 15.59 -27.72 -3.08
C ASP A 126 15.32 -27.03 -4.44
N LEU A 127 15.17 -25.71 -4.42
CA LEU A 127 14.94 -24.93 -5.63
C LEU A 127 16.16 -24.93 -6.55
N ARG A 128 17.38 -24.69 -6.02
CA ARG A 128 18.62 -24.74 -6.78
C ARG A 128 18.76 -26.10 -7.48
N ASP A 129 18.57 -27.19 -6.75
CA ASP A 129 18.76 -28.54 -7.27
C ASP A 129 17.70 -28.91 -8.32
N SER A 130 16.49 -28.36 -8.18
CA SER A 130 15.45 -28.46 -9.21
C SER A 130 15.83 -27.69 -10.48
N ILE A 131 16.32 -26.46 -10.35
CA ILE A 131 16.77 -25.65 -11.50
C ILE A 131 17.98 -26.30 -12.18
N VAL A 132 18.94 -26.80 -11.40
CA VAL A 132 20.14 -27.47 -11.94
C VAL A 132 19.77 -28.68 -12.78
N ARG A 133 18.88 -29.55 -12.30
CA ARG A 133 18.39 -30.71 -13.08
C ARG A 133 17.75 -30.27 -14.39
N GLU A 134 16.92 -29.25 -14.38
CA GLU A 134 16.28 -28.73 -15.59
C GLU A 134 17.32 -28.15 -16.57
N LEU A 135 18.33 -27.46 -16.08
CA LEU A 135 19.44 -26.95 -16.91
C LEU A 135 20.27 -28.08 -17.52
N GLU A 136 20.46 -29.21 -16.81
CA GLU A 136 21.09 -30.41 -17.33
C GLU A 136 20.26 -31.06 -18.46
N GLU A 137 18.94 -31.18 -18.25
CA GLU A 137 18.00 -31.74 -19.24
C GLU A 137 17.98 -30.93 -20.56
N ILE A 138 18.11 -29.61 -20.50
CA ILE A 138 18.17 -28.75 -21.68
C ILE A 138 19.59 -28.55 -22.22
N GLY A 139 20.60 -29.25 -21.67
CA GLY A 139 21.95 -29.35 -22.23
C GLY A 139 22.90 -28.22 -21.80
N TYR A 140 22.65 -27.52 -20.72
CA TYR A 140 23.60 -26.55 -20.17
C TYR A 140 24.81 -27.22 -19.52
N ASN A 141 26.01 -26.79 -19.93
CA ASN A 141 27.25 -27.22 -19.27
C ASN A 141 27.45 -26.53 -17.92
N ARG A 142 27.85 -27.27 -16.88
CA ARG A 142 28.14 -26.78 -15.53
C ARG A 142 26.99 -25.98 -14.90
N PRO A 143 25.79 -26.54 -14.81
CA PRO A 143 24.63 -25.80 -14.36
C PRO A 143 24.74 -25.28 -12.91
N TYR A 144 25.51 -25.98 -12.04
CA TYR A 144 25.82 -25.51 -10.68
C TYR A 144 26.62 -24.18 -10.62
N GLU A 145 27.37 -23.85 -11.66
CA GLU A 145 28.05 -22.55 -11.75
C GLU A 145 27.09 -21.41 -12.05
N ARG A 146 25.90 -21.72 -12.61
CA ARG A 146 24.89 -20.74 -12.98
C ARG A 146 23.96 -20.38 -11.84
N VAL A 147 23.72 -21.29 -10.89
CA VAL A 147 22.79 -21.07 -9.79
C VAL A 147 23.53 -21.15 -8.47
N ARG A 148 23.63 -20.03 -7.79
CA ARG A 148 24.21 -19.91 -6.45
C ARG A 148 23.11 -19.52 -5.47
N ILE A 149 23.30 -19.91 -4.23
CA ILE A 149 22.36 -19.60 -3.12
C ILE A 149 23.11 -18.98 -1.96
N LEU A 150 22.40 -18.13 -1.21
CA LEU A 150 22.88 -17.57 0.04
C LEU A 150 21.74 -17.54 1.04
N SER A 151 21.85 -18.33 2.11
CA SER A 151 20.87 -18.41 3.19
C SER A 151 21.09 -17.37 4.29
N ASP A 152 20.19 -17.34 5.25
CA ASP A 152 20.20 -16.44 6.42
C ASP A 152 20.24 -14.95 6.05
N ILE A 153 19.60 -14.62 4.95
CA ILE A 153 19.46 -13.25 4.49
C ILE A 153 18.07 -12.73 4.85
N ASP A 154 18.00 -11.93 5.89
CA ASP A 154 16.86 -11.07 6.17
C ASP A 154 17.10 -9.70 5.55
N VAL A 155 16.20 -9.26 4.67
CA VAL A 155 16.34 -7.96 3.99
C VAL A 155 16.12 -6.77 4.93
N ALA A 156 15.58 -7.00 6.13
CA ALA A 156 15.50 -5.99 7.17
C ALA A 156 16.85 -5.79 7.91
N ASP A 157 17.84 -6.64 7.67
CA ASP A 157 19.19 -6.51 8.24
C ASP A 157 20.15 -5.93 7.19
N GLU A 158 20.64 -4.74 7.46
CA GLU A 158 21.59 -4.03 6.59
C GLU A 158 22.88 -4.83 6.34
N SER A 159 23.36 -5.54 7.36
CA SER A 159 24.56 -6.39 7.23
C SER A 159 24.33 -7.56 6.28
N ALA A 160 23.11 -8.12 6.28
CA ALA A 160 22.72 -9.19 5.36
C ALA A 160 22.61 -8.68 3.91
N LEU A 161 22.18 -7.42 3.71
CA LEU A 161 22.17 -6.81 2.38
C LEU A 161 23.59 -6.63 1.83
N VAL A 162 24.52 -6.11 2.64
CA VAL A 162 25.95 -6.00 2.29
C VAL A 162 26.53 -7.37 1.96
N LYS A 163 26.26 -8.39 2.79
CA LYS A 163 26.69 -9.78 2.58
C LYS A 163 26.18 -10.34 1.25
N SER A 164 24.94 -10.02 0.87
CA SER A 164 24.32 -10.47 -0.39
C SER A 164 25.03 -9.91 -1.61
N VAL A 165 25.34 -8.61 -1.60
CA VAL A 165 26.09 -7.95 -2.68
C VAL A 165 27.51 -8.52 -2.77
N ALA A 166 28.23 -8.60 -1.65
CA ALA A 166 29.59 -9.11 -1.59
C ALA A 166 29.69 -10.57 -2.06
N ALA A 167 28.77 -11.43 -1.64
CA ALA A 167 28.72 -12.83 -2.06
C ALA A 167 28.45 -12.98 -3.57
N THR A 168 27.59 -12.12 -4.14
CA THR A 168 27.30 -12.12 -5.58
C THR A 168 28.53 -11.69 -6.38
N LEU A 169 29.22 -10.64 -5.94
CA LEU A 169 30.46 -10.19 -6.57
C LEU A 169 31.56 -11.24 -6.46
N LYS A 170 31.71 -11.90 -5.31
CA LYS A 170 32.66 -13.00 -5.13
C LYS A 170 32.36 -14.17 -6.08
N ALA A 171 31.09 -14.50 -6.28
CA ALA A 171 30.69 -15.64 -7.12
C ALA A 171 30.80 -15.34 -8.63
N PHE A 172 30.46 -14.11 -9.06
CA PHE A 172 30.29 -13.80 -10.48
C PHE A 172 31.17 -12.66 -11.01
N GLY A 173 31.82 -11.91 -10.12
CA GLY A 173 32.68 -10.78 -10.47
C GLY A 173 31.93 -9.48 -10.80
N ARG A 174 30.61 -9.54 -10.97
CA ARG A 174 29.75 -8.39 -11.35
C ARG A 174 28.30 -8.62 -10.98
N ILE A 175 27.51 -7.55 -10.99
CA ILE A 175 26.05 -7.59 -10.87
C ILE A 175 25.48 -6.80 -12.05
N ASP A 176 24.81 -7.49 -12.97
CA ASP A 176 24.12 -6.86 -14.09
C ASP A 176 22.67 -6.52 -13.74
N TYR A 177 22.00 -7.40 -12.97
CA TYR A 177 20.63 -7.23 -12.56
C TYR A 177 20.49 -7.35 -11.05
N LEU A 178 19.76 -6.39 -10.46
CA LEU A 178 19.25 -6.47 -9.10
C LEU A 178 17.73 -6.67 -9.16
N ILE A 179 17.23 -7.74 -8.54
CA ILE A 179 15.80 -8.01 -8.40
C ILE A 179 15.39 -7.92 -6.93
N ASN A 180 14.78 -6.82 -6.55
CA ASN A 180 14.22 -6.59 -5.24
C ASN A 180 12.84 -7.24 -5.15
N ASN A 181 12.81 -8.53 -4.79
CA ASN A 181 11.58 -9.32 -4.72
C ASN A 181 11.19 -9.68 -3.28
N ALA A 182 12.14 -9.73 -2.34
CA ALA A 182 11.84 -10.01 -0.95
C ALA A 182 10.84 -9.00 -0.36
N GLY A 183 9.97 -9.49 0.50
CA GLY A 183 9.02 -8.63 1.20
C GLY A 183 8.07 -9.41 2.11
N VAL A 184 7.44 -8.67 3.00
CA VAL A 184 6.43 -9.16 3.95
C VAL A 184 5.02 -8.73 3.53
N ALA A 185 4.01 -9.43 4.07
CA ALA A 185 2.60 -9.14 3.77
C ALA A 185 2.06 -7.90 4.51
N GLY A 186 2.81 -7.38 5.48
CA GLY A 186 2.31 -6.45 6.46
C GLY A 186 1.57 -7.15 7.60
N ALA A 187 1.12 -6.38 8.57
CA ALA A 187 0.46 -6.89 9.77
C ALA A 187 -1.01 -7.32 9.52
N GLU A 188 -1.58 -7.00 8.38
CA GLU A 188 -2.98 -7.31 8.01
C GLU A 188 -4.01 -6.79 9.04
N GLN A 189 -3.78 -5.60 9.59
CA GLN A 189 -4.65 -4.93 10.55
C GLN A 189 -5.19 -3.61 10.01
N MET A 190 -6.29 -3.11 10.59
CA MET A 190 -6.73 -1.74 10.32
C MET A 190 -5.70 -0.74 10.89
N ALA A 191 -5.56 0.41 10.26
CA ALA A 191 -4.58 1.43 10.67
C ALA A 191 -4.73 1.84 12.15
N VAL A 192 -5.96 1.87 12.68
CA VAL A 192 -6.24 2.20 14.09
C VAL A 192 -5.75 1.13 15.08
N ASP A 193 -5.62 -0.12 14.62
CA ASP A 193 -5.18 -1.26 15.43
C ASP A 193 -3.69 -1.58 15.21
N LEU A 194 -3.11 -1.05 14.14
CA LEU A 194 -1.74 -1.33 13.74
C LEU A 194 -0.74 -0.66 14.68
N LEU A 195 0.23 -1.40 15.16
CA LEU A 195 1.29 -0.85 15.99
C LEU A 195 2.30 -0.06 15.13
N PRO A 196 2.86 1.05 15.63
CA PRO A 196 3.90 1.80 14.92
C PRO A 196 5.12 0.95 14.54
N GLU A 197 5.45 -0.05 15.35
CA GLU A 197 6.54 -0.99 15.07
C GLU A 197 6.22 -1.89 13.87
N ASP A 198 5.02 -2.45 13.80
CA ASP A 198 4.59 -3.28 12.66
C ASP A 198 4.58 -2.48 11.34
N TRP A 199 4.13 -1.22 11.43
CA TRP A 199 4.19 -0.28 10.31
C TRP A 199 5.64 -0.08 9.83
N ARG A 200 6.56 0.26 10.76
CA ARG A 200 7.99 0.44 10.45
C ARG A 200 8.61 -0.82 9.87
N ASN A 201 8.36 -1.97 10.48
CA ASN A 201 8.87 -3.26 10.03
C ASN A 201 8.44 -3.57 8.59
N THR A 202 7.18 -3.28 8.24
CA THR A 202 6.68 -3.47 6.87
C THR A 202 7.36 -2.53 5.89
N LEU A 203 7.46 -1.24 6.21
CA LEU A 203 8.13 -0.27 5.35
C LEU A 203 9.63 -0.57 5.21
N HIS A 204 10.27 -0.94 6.29
CA HIS A 204 11.69 -1.28 6.29
C HIS A 204 11.97 -2.51 5.39
N ALA A 205 11.24 -3.60 5.60
CA ALA A 205 11.42 -4.83 4.83
C ALA A 205 11.04 -4.68 3.34
N ASN A 206 10.03 -3.89 3.00
CA ASN A 206 9.52 -3.82 1.63
C ASN A 206 10.08 -2.63 0.83
N LEU A 207 10.41 -1.52 1.48
CA LEU A 207 10.78 -0.27 0.80
C LEU A 207 12.21 0.17 1.11
N VAL A 208 12.57 0.33 2.39
CA VAL A 208 13.90 0.81 2.79
C VAL A 208 14.99 -0.15 2.34
N SER A 209 14.77 -1.46 2.50
CA SER A 209 15.71 -2.50 2.04
C SER A 209 15.97 -2.46 0.53
N ASN A 210 14.94 -2.13 -0.27
CA ASN A 210 15.08 -2.00 -1.71
C ASN A 210 15.97 -0.80 -2.06
N TYR A 211 15.73 0.33 -1.39
CA TYR A 211 16.57 1.52 -1.56
C TYR A 211 18.02 1.25 -1.14
N SER A 212 18.24 0.60 0.00
CA SER A 212 19.56 0.23 0.48
C SER A 212 20.34 -0.63 -0.52
N LEU A 213 19.69 -1.64 -1.14
CA LEU A 213 20.33 -2.44 -2.18
C LEU A 213 20.62 -1.62 -3.45
N ILE A 214 19.70 -0.74 -3.86
CA ILE A 214 19.90 0.16 -5.01
C ILE A 214 21.11 1.06 -4.77
N GLU A 215 21.20 1.67 -3.59
CA GLU A 215 22.34 2.50 -3.18
C GLU A 215 23.69 1.77 -3.35
N LYS A 216 23.75 0.49 -2.97
CA LYS A 216 24.97 -0.32 -3.03
C LYS A 216 25.36 -0.74 -4.44
N VAL A 217 24.38 -1.04 -5.30
CA VAL A 217 24.68 -1.58 -6.64
C VAL A 217 24.84 -0.51 -7.72
N VAL A 218 24.16 0.64 -7.59
CA VAL A 218 24.18 1.71 -8.60
C VAL A 218 25.60 2.21 -8.92
N PRO A 219 26.49 2.50 -7.95
CA PRO A 219 27.85 2.92 -8.26
C PRO A 219 28.63 1.89 -9.09
N MET A 220 28.47 0.61 -8.77
CA MET A 220 29.12 -0.47 -9.51
C MET A 220 28.57 -0.62 -10.92
N MET A 221 27.25 -0.56 -11.09
CA MET A 221 26.58 -0.63 -12.39
C MET A 221 26.96 0.56 -13.28
N LYS A 222 27.08 1.76 -12.72
CA LYS A 222 27.59 2.94 -13.44
C LYS A 222 29.03 2.74 -13.90
N GLN A 223 29.90 2.21 -13.04
CA GLN A 223 31.27 1.88 -13.42
C GLN A 223 31.34 0.79 -14.50
N GLN A 224 30.40 -0.17 -14.49
CA GLN A 224 30.26 -1.20 -15.53
C GLN A 224 29.69 -0.64 -16.86
N GLY A 225 29.14 0.58 -16.87
CA GLY A 225 28.46 1.18 -18.01
C GLY A 225 27.12 0.53 -18.36
N SER A 226 26.60 -0.35 -17.50
CA SER A 226 25.32 -1.03 -17.72
C SER A 226 24.75 -1.65 -16.44
N GLY A 227 23.42 -1.60 -16.27
CA GLY A 227 22.72 -2.24 -15.18
C GLY A 227 21.21 -2.32 -15.42
N TYR A 228 20.54 -3.20 -14.69
CA TYR A 228 19.08 -3.28 -14.65
C TYR A 228 18.62 -3.53 -13.21
N ILE A 229 17.65 -2.75 -12.76
CA ILE A 229 17.05 -2.88 -11.43
C ILE A 229 15.55 -3.14 -11.60
N LEU A 230 15.06 -4.18 -10.92
CA LEU A 230 13.65 -4.52 -10.89
C LEU A 230 13.12 -4.55 -9.47
N ASN A 231 12.09 -3.76 -9.19
CA ASN A 231 11.34 -3.85 -7.94
C ASN A 231 10.06 -4.67 -8.14
N VAL A 232 9.87 -5.70 -7.31
CA VAL A 232 8.61 -6.47 -7.29
C VAL A 232 7.64 -5.81 -6.34
N SER A 233 6.84 -4.90 -6.89
CA SER A 233 5.79 -4.19 -6.20
C SER A 233 4.51 -5.05 -6.09
N SER A 234 3.36 -4.45 -6.23
CA SER A 234 2.06 -5.11 -6.21
C SER A 234 1.01 -4.16 -6.81
N TYR A 235 -0.10 -4.71 -7.31
CA TYR A 235 -1.26 -3.90 -7.66
C TYR A 235 -1.79 -3.07 -6.49
N PHE A 236 -1.51 -3.48 -5.24
CA PHE A 236 -1.83 -2.70 -4.03
C PHE A 236 -1.12 -1.34 -3.96
N GLY A 237 -0.03 -1.15 -4.65
CA GLY A 237 0.67 0.14 -4.74
C GLY A 237 0.30 0.95 -5.99
N GLY A 238 -0.60 0.47 -6.85
CA GLY A 238 -0.89 1.09 -8.14
C GLY A 238 -2.19 1.90 -8.17
N GLU A 239 -2.40 2.60 -9.28
CA GLU A 239 -3.61 3.39 -9.53
C GLU A 239 -4.89 2.54 -9.42
N LYS A 240 -4.85 1.30 -9.90
CA LYS A 240 -5.97 0.36 -9.80
C LYS A 240 -6.34 0.05 -8.35
N TYR A 241 -5.34 -0.06 -7.47
CA TYR A 241 -5.59 -0.25 -6.05
C TYR A 241 -6.15 1.00 -5.40
N ILE A 242 -5.67 2.18 -5.77
CA ILE A 242 -6.19 3.46 -5.27
C ILE A 242 -7.66 3.64 -5.67
N ALA A 243 -8.05 3.17 -6.86
CA ALA A 243 -9.44 3.16 -7.30
C ALA A 243 -10.33 2.19 -6.50
N VAL A 244 -9.78 1.05 -6.08
CA VAL A 244 -10.48 0.00 -5.33
C VAL A 244 -9.63 -0.45 -4.12
N PRO A 245 -9.48 0.41 -3.10
CA PRO A 245 -8.62 0.11 -1.97
C PRO A 245 -9.18 -1.02 -1.10
N TYR A 246 -8.28 -1.80 -0.54
CA TYR A 246 -8.60 -2.92 0.35
C TYR A 246 -8.27 -2.57 1.80
N PRO A 247 -9.19 -2.76 2.76
CA PRO A 247 -8.91 -2.51 4.17
C PRO A 247 -7.86 -3.48 4.73
N ASN A 248 -7.30 -3.13 5.89
CA ASN A 248 -6.28 -3.91 6.61
C ASN A 248 -4.96 -4.09 5.84
N ARG A 249 -4.62 -3.14 4.98
CA ARG A 249 -3.45 -3.24 4.10
C ARG A 249 -2.70 -1.92 3.96
N SER A 250 -2.92 -0.97 4.86
CA SER A 250 -2.34 0.37 4.76
C SER A 250 -0.80 0.36 4.74
N ASP A 251 -0.16 -0.38 5.63
CA ASP A 251 1.29 -0.56 5.68
C ASP A 251 1.85 -1.20 4.40
N TYR A 252 1.23 -2.27 3.95
CA TYR A 252 1.63 -2.97 2.73
C TYR A 252 1.39 -2.12 1.48
N ALA A 253 0.21 -1.48 1.35
CA ALA A 253 -0.12 -0.64 0.21
C ALA A 253 0.86 0.54 0.08
N VAL A 254 1.14 1.21 1.19
CA VAL A 254 2.13 2.29 1.26
C VAL A 254 3.51 1.80 0.83
N SER A 255 3.97 0.66 1.35
CA SER A 255 5.28 0.10 0.99
C SER A 255 5.39 -0.22 -0.51
N LYS A 256 4.31 -0.74 -1.10
CA LYS A 256 4.27 -1.10 -2.53
C LYS A 256 4.09 0.11 -3.45
N ALA A 257 3.32 1.12 -3.03
CA ALA A 257 3.27 2.41 -3.72
C ALA A 257 4.63 3.10 -3.70
N GLY A 258 5.33 3.07 -2.56
CA GLY A 258 6.69 3.58 -2.43
C GLY A 258 7.68 2.90 -3.37
N GLN A 259 7.61 1.59 -3.56
CA GLN A 259 8.46 0.87 -4.52
C GLN A 259 8.25 1.35 -5.98
N ARG A 260 7.01 1.63 -6.38
CA ARG A 260 6.70 2.18 -7.71
C ARG A 260 7.19 3.61 -7.83
N ALA A 261 6.82 4.45 -6.87
CA ALA A 261 7.26 5.84 -6.84
C ALA A 261 8.78 5.98 -6.83
N LEU A 262 9.49 5.07 -6.14
CA LEU A 262 10.95 5.02 -6.13
C LEU A 262 11.52 4.76 -7.53
N VAL A 263 10.96 3.81 -8.27
CA VAL A 263 11.36 3.49 -9.64
C VAL A 263 11.14 4.68 -10.58
N GLU A 264 9.94 5.26 -10.56
CA GLU A 264 9.59 6.41 -11.42
C GLU A 264 10.52 7.60 -11.20
N ASN A 265 10.87 7.86 -9.94
CA ASN A 265 11.67 9.01 -9.58
C ASN A 265 13.18 8.77 -9.71
N LEU A 266 13.66 7.51 -9.59
CA LEU A 266 15.09 7.18 -9.75
C LEU A 266 15.51 7.03 -11.21
N ALA A 267 14.64 6.64 -12.11
CA ALA A 267 14.98 6.30 -13.49
C ALA A 267 15.81 7.38 -14.19
N ARG A 268 15.47 8.65 -13.96
CA ARG A 268 16.19 9.77 -14.54
C ARG A 268 17.62 9.95 -13.99
N PHE A 269 17.85 9.57 -12.73
CA PHE A 269 19.13 9.80 -12.06
C PHE A 269 20.12 8.64 -12.21
N VAL A 270 19.59 7.44 -12.46
CA VAL A 270 20.42 6.25 -12.69
C VAL A 270 20.75 6.02 -14.15
N GLY A 271 19.92 6.52 -15.07
CA GLY A 271 20.14 6.44 -16.51
C GLY A 271 21.28 7.39 -16.99
N PRO A 272 21.75 7.20 -18.26
CA PRO A 272 21.28 6.23 -19.26
C PRO A 272 21.86 4.81 -19.08
N GLU A 273 22.88 4.60 -18.24
CA GLU A 273 23.60 3.31 -18.13
C GLU A 273 22.72 2.25 -17.45
N ILE A 274 21.83 2.65 -16.56
CA ILE A 274 21.03 1.75 -15.74
C ILE A 274 19.55 1.96 -16.07
N GLN A 275 18.87 0.86 -16.37
CA GLN A 275 17.41 0.82 -16.43
C GLN A 275 16.88 0.43 -15.04
N ILE A 276 15.81 1.08 -14.60
CA ILE A 276 15.11 0.74 -13.38
C ILE A 276 13.60 0.67 -13.66
N ASN A 277 12.99 -0.47 -13.33
CA ASN A 277 11.57 -0.70 -13.56
C ASN A 277 10.93 -1.45 -12.38
N ALA A 278 9.62 -1.49 -12.35
CA ALA A 278 8.88 -2.30 -11.40
C ALA A 278 7.94 -3.27 -12.12
N ILE A 279 7.60 -4.35 -11.45
CA ILE A 279 6.40 -5.12 -11.75
C ILE A 279 5.41 -4.99 -10.62
N ALA A 280 4.13 -4.96 -10.96
CA ALA A 280 3.03 -4.91 -10.00
C ALA A 280 2.04 -6.06 -10.25
N PRO A 281 2.37 -7.28 -9.81
CA PRO A 281 1.49 -8.42 -9.99
C PRO A 281 0.14 -8.19 -9.33
N GLY A 282 -0.91 -8.69 -9.96
CA GLY A 282 -2.24 -8.82 -9.36
C GLY A 282 -2.29 -9.93 -8.31
N PRO A 283 -3.47 -10.45 -8.00
CA PRO A 283 -3.61 -11.65 -7.19
C PRO A 283 -3.02 -12.83 -7.95
N VAL A 284 -1.95 -13.44 -7.42
CA VAL A 284 -1.22 -14.54 -8.06
C VAL A 284 -1.56 -15.86 -7.37
N GLU A 285 -1.94 -16.86 -8.17
CA GLU A 285 -2.24 -18.18 -7.66
C GLU A 285 -0.95 -18.90 -7.23
N GLY A 286 -0.76 -19.09 -5.93
CA GLY A 286 0.42 -19.72 -5.36
C GLY A 286 0.19 -20.18 -3.93
N GLN A 287 1.23 -20.74 -3.31
CA GLN A 287 1.17 -21.27 -1.95
C GLN A 287 0.74 -20.22 -0.91
N ARG A 288 1.07 -18.95 -1.13
CA ARG A 288 0.67 -17.86 -0.24
C ARG A 288 -0.83 -17.64 -0.19
N LEU A 289 -1.55 -17.85 -1.30
CA LEU A 289 -3.00 -17.72 -1.36
C LEU A 289 -3.71 -18.96 -0.86
N LYS A 290 -3.20 -20.15 -1.21
CA LYS A 290 -3.83 -21.43 -0.88
C LYS A 290 -3.53 -21.93 0.54
N GLY A 291 -2.48 -21.42 1.17
CA GLY A 291 -1.94 -21.99 2.39
C GLY A 291 -1.07 -23.23 2.10
N LYS A 292 -0.28 -23.65 3.08
CA LYS A 292 0.59 -24.82 3.01
C LYS A 292 0.93 -25.33 4.42
N ASP A 293 1.09 -26.63 4.55
CA ASP A 293 1.59 -27.27 5.77
C ASP A 293 0.75 -26.91 7.02
N GLY A 294 -0.60 -26.95 6.90
CA GLY A 294 -1.54 -26.63 7.97
C GLY A 294 -1.69 -25.14 8.27
N LYS A 295 -1.00 -24.26 7.54
CA LYS A 295 -1.19 -22.80 7.66
C LYS A 295 -2.29 -22.33 6.72
N ALA A 296 -3.24 -21.57 7.29
CA ALA A 296 -4.35 -20.98 6.53
C ALA A 296 -3.86 -20.11 5.37
N GLY A 297 -4.53 -20.19 4.24
CA GLY A 297 -4.30 -19.36 3.07
C GLY A 297 -4.60 -17.88 3.33
N LEU A 298 -4.22 -17.03 2.39
CA LEU A 298 -4.45 -15.58 2.53
C LEU A 298 -5.94 -15.24 2.57
N PHE A 299 -6.76 -15.94 1.79
CA PHE A 299 -8.20 -15.70 1.75
C PHE A 299 -8.88 -16.10 3.07
N ASP A 300 -8.47 -17.21 3.69
CA ASP A 300 -9.01 -17.67 4.98
C ASP A 300 -8.63 -16.70 6.10
N ARG A 301 -7.36 -16.26 6.15
CA ARG A 301 -6.92 -15.25 7.12
C ARG A 301 -7.68 -13.94 6.96
N ARG A 302 -7.91 -13.50 5.73
CA ARG A 302 -8.68 -12.27 5.45
C ARG A 302 -10.15 -12.43 5.83
N ALA A 303 -10.75 -13.55 5.53
CA ALA A 303 -12.13 -13.85 5.91
C ALA A 303 -12.28 -13.79 7.44
N LYS A 304 -11.41 -14.49 8.18
CA LYS A 304 -11.38 -14.44 9.64
C LYS A 304 -11.27 -13.00 10.14
N LEU A 305 -10.32 -12.25 9.62
CA LEU A 305 -10.06 -10.86 10.03
C LEU A 305 -11.25 -9.93 9.72
N ILE A 306 -11.92 -10.08 8.58
CA ILE A 306 -13.11 -9.30 8.22
C ILE A 306 -14.24 -9.57 9.21
N LEU A 307 -14.47 -10.84 9.56
CA LEU A 307 -15.50 -11.24 10.51
C LEU A 307 -15.20 -10.72 11.93
N GLU A 308 -13.95 -10.84 12.37
CA GLU A 308 -13.50 -10.29 13.67
C GLU A 308 -13.61 -8.75 13.71
N ASN A 309 -13.16 -8.06 12.68
CA ASN A 309 -13.24 -6.59 12.63
C ASN A 309 -14.68 -6.10 12.58
N LYS A 310 -15.57 -6.79 11.85
CA LYS A 310 -17.00 -6.44 11.86
C LYS A 310 -17.57 -6.50 13.27
N ARG A 311 -17.27 -7.55 14.01
CA ARG A 311 -17.71 -7.70 15.40
C ARG A 311 -17.07 -6.65 16.32
N LEU A 312 -15.76 -6.45 16.20
CA LEU A 312 -15.05 -5.43 16.99
C LEU A 312 -15.62 -4.02 16.77
N ASN A 313 -15.95 -3.67 15.53
CA ASN A 313 -16.55 -2.38 15.21
C ASN A 313 -17.96 -2.23 15.79
N GLN A 314 -18.77 -3.30 15.78
CA GLN A 314 -20.08 -3.31 16.42
C GLN A 314 -19.97 -3.08 17.92
N LEU A 315 -19.08 -3.81 18.60
CA LEU A 315 -18.82 -3.67 20.03
C LEU A 315 -18.28 -2.27 20.37
N HIS A 316 -17.34 -1.77 19.59
CA HIS A 316 -16.80 -0.41 19.76
C HIS A 316 -17.92 0.65 19.66
N GLY A 317 -18.79 0.54 18.65
CA GLY A 317 -19.91 1.46 18.50
C GLY A 317 -20.90 1.40 19.65
N ALA A 318 -21.18 0.21 20.17
CA ALA A 318 -22.06 0.03 21.33
C ALA A 318 -21.47 0.63 22.61
N VAL A 319 -20.14 0.46 22.82
CA VAL A 319 -19.43 1.07 23.94
C VAL A 319 -19.50 2.58 23.87
N LEU A 320 -19.19 3.17 22.70
CA LEU A 320 -19.25 4.62 22.53
C LEU A 320 -20.64 5.18 22.80
N LYS A 321 -21.68 4.47 22.36
CA LYS A 321 -23.07 4.86 22.62
C LYS A 321 -23.40 4.76 24.10
N ALA A 322 -23.06 3.64 24.76
CA ALA A 322 -23.35 3.43 26.17
C ALA A 322 -22.68 4.50 27.07
N LEU A 323 -21.43 4.85 26.77
CA LEU A 323 -20.72 5.93 27.46
C LEU A 323 -21.37 7.31 27.22
N ALA A 324 -21.84 7.57 26.00
CA ALA A 324 -22.57 8.81 25.70
C ALA A 324 -23.93 8.89 26.43
N ASP A 325 -24.55 7.72 26.69
CA ASP A 325 -25.81 7.61 27.45
C ASP A 325 -25.57 7.62 28.98
N GLY A 326 -24.32 7.83 29.45
CA GLY A 326 -23.98 8.03 30.88
C GLY A 326 -23.56 6.75 31.63
N ALA A 327 -23.38 5.62 30.94
CA ALA A 327 -22.86 4.41 31.56
C ALA A 327 -21.39 4.58 31.98
N THR A 328 -20.99 3.91 33.08
CA THR A 328 -19.58 3.85 33.46
C THR A 328 -18.82 2.86 32.56
N LEU A 329 -17.55 3.12 32.34
CA LEU A 329 -16.72 2.20 31.54
C LEU A 329 -16.64 0.83 32.19
N ASP A 330 -16.54 0.75 33.51
CA ASP A 330 -16.48 -0.49 34.28
C ASP A 330 -17.73 -1.36 34.04
N ALA A 331 -18.93 -0.74 34.14
CA ALA A 331 -20.18 -1.44 33.82
C ALA A 331 -20.24 -1.96 32.38
N VAL A 332 -19.78 -1.13 31.43
CA VAL A 332 -19.78 -1.49 29.99
C VAL A 332 -18.81 -2.62 29.70
N LEU A 333 -17.57 -2.53 30.16
CA LEU A 333 -16.56 -3.56 29.94
C LEU A 333 -16.86 -4.83 30.73
N GLY A 334 -17.34 -4.70 31.96
CA GLY A 334 -17.80 -5.83 32.76
C GLY A 334 -18.88 -6.63 32.05
N ALA A 335 -19.88 -5.95 31.50
CA ALA A 335 -20.95 -6.58 30.71
C ALA A 335 -20.43 -7.29 29.44
N MET A 336 -19.41 -6.74 28.80
CA MET A 336 -18.83 -7.32 27.58
C MET A 336 -17.93 -8.52 27.85
N CYS A 337 -17.23 -8.51 28.98
CA CYS A 337 -16.24 -9.52 29.35
C CYS A 337 -16.82 -10.67 30.17
N THR A 338 -18.07 -10.56 30.67
CA THR A 338 -18.69 -11.58 31.50
C THR A 338 -19.46 -12.62 30.68
N ASN A 339 -19.47 -13.85 31.14
CA ASN A 339 -20.41 -14.89 30.71
C ASN A 339 -21.64 -14.99 31.62
N ASP A 340 -21.67 -14.22 32.70
CA ASP A 340 -22.77 -14.19 33.63
C ASP A 340 -23.91 -13.29 33.10
N ILE A 341 -25.06 -13.92 32.82
CA ILE A 341 -26.26 -13.22 32.38
C ILE A 341 -26.79 -12.27 33.43
N GLY A 342 -26.61 -12.57 34.72
CA GLY A 342 -27.00 -11.70 35.83
C GLY A 342 -26.30 -10.35 35.78
N LEU A 343 -25.00 -10.33 35.49
CA LEU A 343 -24.26 -9.09 35.26
C LEU A 343 -24.69 -8.32 34.03
N LEU A 344 -25.09 -9.02 32.96
CA LEU A 344 -25.68 -8.35 31.79
C LEU A 344 -27.04 -7.74 32.09
N GLN A 345 -27.79 -8.27 33.05
CA GLN A 345 -29.09 -7.75 33.48
C GLN A 345 -28.99 -6.64 34.54
N SER A 346 -27.77 -6.29 35.00
CA SER A 346 -27.58 -5.17 35.88
C SER A 346 -28.21 -3.89 35.32
N PRO A 347 -28.91 -3.10 36.17
CA PRO A 347 -29.48 -1.82 35.73
C PRO A 347 -28.42 -0.79 35.29
N GLU A 348 -27.16 -0.98 35.67
CA GLU A 348 -26.02 -0.16 35.24
C GLU A 348 -25.63 -0.41 33.77
N VAL A 349 -26.05 -1.54 33.19
CA VAL A 349 -25.80 -1.88 31.81
C VAL A 349 -26.91 -1.30 30.91
N PRO A 350 -26.62 -0.37 30.01
CA PRO A 350 -27.64 0.19 29.12
C PRO A 350 -28.37 -0.89 28.30
N ALA A 351 -29.70 -0.74 28.16
CA ALA A 351 -30.53 -1.72 27.48
C ALA A 351 -30.05 -2.06 26.07
N ALA A 352 -29.64 -1.06 25.29
CA ALA A 352 -29.12 -1.26 23.93
C ALA A 352 -27.82 -2.09 23.90
N LEU A 353 -26.93 -1.91 24.88
CA LEU A 353 -25.69 -2.71 24.99
C LEU A 353 -26.04 -4.14 25.42
N ARG A 354 -26.97 -4.29 26.37
CA ARG A 354 -27.47 -5.59 26.82
C ARG A 354 -28.06 -6.39 25.68
N GLU A 355 -28.97 -5.79 24.90
CA GLU A 355 -29.59 -6.44 23.73
C GLU A 355 -28.53 -6.86 22.69
N LEU A 356 -27.54 -5.99 22.42
CA LEU A 356 -26.46 -6.31 21.50
C LEU A 356 -25.61 -7.48 22.03
N CYS A 357 -25.23 -7.45 23.32
CA CYS A 357 -24.47 -8.53 23.94
C CYS A 357 -25.20 -9.85 23.90
N ILE A 358 -26.49 -9.86 24.22
CA ILE A 358 -27.35 -11.06 24.14
C ILE A 358 -27.43 -11.56 22.70
N LYS A 359 -27.70 -10.66 21.74
CA LYS A 359 -27.76 -11.01 20.32
C LYS A 359 -26.46 -11.62 19.81
N LEU A 360 -25.32 -11.01 20.11
CA LEU A 360 -24.00 -11.47 19.67
C LEU A 360 -23.59 -12.80 20.34
N LYS A 361 -24.05 -13.04 21.59
CA LYS A 361 -23.83 -14.29 22.30
C LYS A 361 -24.76 -15.41 21.80
N ALA A 362 -25.95 -15.07 21.30
CA ALA A 362 -26.92 -16.00 20.75
C ALA A 362 -26.71 -16.33 19.27
N GLU A 363 -25.78 -15.66 18.56
CA GLU A 363 -25.47 -16.00 17.18
C GLU A 363 -24.96 -17.44 17.07
N PRO A 364 -25.68 -18.35 16.39
CA PRO A 364 -25.35 -19.78 16.41
C PRO A 364 -24.04 -20.08 15.67
N ASN A 365 -23.23 -20.95 16.24
CA ASN A 365 -22.18 -21.66 15.52
C ASN A 365 -22.79 -22.87 14.78
N GLY A 366 -23.75 -22.62 13.88
CA GLY A 366 -24.26 -23.68 12.99
C GLY A 366 -25.23 -24.71 13.60
N SER A 367 -25.64 -24.63 14.88
CA SER A 367 -26.67 -25.50 15.48
C SER A 367 -28.00 -24.76 15.60
N GLU A 368 -29.07 -25.45 15.24
CA GLU A 368 -30.43 -24.89 15.06
C GLU A 368 -31.13 -24.37 16.32
N GLU A 369 -30.58 -24.57 17.54
CA GLU A 369 -31.15 -24.00 18.76
C GLU A 369 -30.07 -23.33 19.67
N PRO A 370 -30.25 -22.07 20.08
CA PRO A 370 -29.37 -21.42 21.03
C PRO A 370 -29.70 -21.91 22.46
N THR A 371 -29.02 -22.94 22.93
CA THR A 371 -29.05 -23.27 24.35
C THR A 371 -28.18 -22.31 25.13
N TYR A 372 -28.70 -21.71 26.20
CA TYR A 372 -27.97 -20.77 27.08
C TYR A 372 -26.66 -21.35 27.65
N SER A 373 -26.43 -22.66 27.59
CA SER A 373 -25.18 -23.31 27.99
C SER A 373 -24.04 -23.17 26.98
N SER A 374 -24.33 -22.73 25.76
CA SER A 374 -23.34 -22.51 24.68
C SER A 374 -23.13 -21.06 24.29
N MET A 375 -23.35 -20.13 25.23
CA MET A 375 -23.08 -18.71 24.97
C MET A 375 -21.62 -18.50 24.60
N HIS A 376 -21.40 -18.14 23.34
CA HIS A 376 -20.07 -17.84 22.82
C HIS A 376 -19.56 -16.53 23.43
N TYR A 377 -18.27 -16.48 23.70
CA TYR A 377 -17.62 -15.26 24.13
C TYR A 377 -17.82 -14.15 23.09
N LEU A 378 -18.05 -12.91 23.55
CA LEU A 378 -18.23 -11.76 22.66
C LEU A 378 -16.99 -11.44 21.86
N MET A 379 -15.81 -11.67 22.45
CA MET A 379 -14.53 -11.34 21.86
C MET A 379 -13.43 -12.26 22.37
N THR A 380 -12.35 -12.34 21.61
CA THR A 380 -11.10 -12.96 22.04
C THR A 380 -10.24 -11.96 22.83
N ARG A 381 -9.22 -12.44 23.56
CA ARG A 381 -8.25 -11.56 24.22
C ARG A 381 -7.61 -10.54 23.25
N PRO A 382 -7.12 -10.92 22.05
CA PRO A 382 -6.61 -9.95 21.09
C PRO A 382 -7.65 -8.90 20.66
N MET A 383 -8.92 -9.25 20.55
CA MET A 383 -9.98 -8.29 20.22
C MET A 383 -10.22 -7.33 21.39
N ALA A 384 -10.22 -7.82 22.62
CA ALA A 384 -10.36 -6.98 23.82
C ALA A 384 -9.20 -6.00 23.93
N THR A 385 -7.97 -6.45 23.73
CA THR A 385 -6.79 -5.59 23.70
C THR A 385 -6.93 -4.48 22.66
N ARG A 386 -7.38 -4.82 21.44
CA ARG A 386 -7.62 -3.82 20.38
C ARG A 386 -8.75 -2.84 20.76
N LEU A 387 -9.85 -3.33 21.36
CA LEU A 387 -10.94 -2.46 21.79
C LEU A 387 -10.48 -1.44 22.84
N ILE A 388 -9.75 -1.89 23.85
CA ILE A 388 -9.21 -1.03 24.92
C ILE A 388 -8.21 -0.02 24.32
N ALA A 389 -7.34 -0.46 23.41
CA ALA A 389 -6.41 0.43 22.74
C ALA A 389 -7.14 1.50 21.92
N ARG A 390 -8.24 1.15 21.22
CA ARG A 390 -9.08 2.11 20.49
C ARG A 390 -9.75 3.12 21.41
N LEU A 391 -10.29 2.68 22.56
CA LEU A 391 -10.91 3.56 23.54
C LEU A 391 -9.89 4.53 24.15
N ARG A 392 -8.68 4.04 24.45
CA ARG A 392 -7.57 4.86 24.94
C ARG A 392 -7.12 5.88 23.89
N ASN A 393 -6.84 5.44 22.66
CA ASN A 393 -6.37 6.30 21.58
C ASN A 393 -7.43 7.30 21.12
N GLY A 394 -8.72 6.99 21.26
CA GLY A 394 -9.83 7.90 20.98
C GLY A 394 -10.00 9.01 22.03
N CYS A 395 -9.08 9.10 23.00
CA CYS A 395 -9.08 10.10 24.07
C CYS A 395 -10.37 10.15 24.90
N LEU A 396 -11.25 9.15 24.75
CA LEU A 396 -12.51 9.15 25.50
C LEU A 396 -12.25 9.01 27.00
N MET A 397 -11.08 8.48 27.38
CA MET A 397 -10.80 8.21 28.80
C MET A 397 -9.30 8.02 29.14
N PRO A 398 -8.42 9.00 28.94
CA PRO A 398 -7.04 8.89 29.43
C PRO A 398 -6.96 8.73 30.95
N GLN A 399 -8.00 9.21 31.68
CA GLN A 399 -8.03 9.22 33.13
C GLN A 399 -8.77 8.03 33.75
N LEU A 400 -9.60 7.29 33.00
CA LEU A 400 -10.46 6.23 33.52
C LEU A 400 -9.94 4.82 33.24
N ILE A 401 -9.04 4.63 32.29
CA ILE A 401 -8.37 3.35 32.10
C ILE A 401 -6.99 3.44 32.74
N HIS A 402 -6.91 3.24 34.05
CA HIS A 402 -5.64 2.85 34.63
C HIS A 402 -5.13 1.62 33.88
N HIS A 403 -3.88 1.67 33.42
CA HIS A 403 -3.24 0.59 32.69
C HIS A 403 -3.46 -0.79 33.35
N ASP A 404 -3.38 -0.81 34.67
CA ASP A 404 -3.53 -2.01 35.48
C ASP A 404 -4.95 -2.61 35.47
N LEU A 405 -6.00 -1.79 35.40
CA LEU A 405 -7.39 -2.26 35.32
C LEU A 405 -7.70 -2.88 33.94
N ALA A 406 -7.25 -2.25 32.87
CA ALA A 406 -7.43 -2.77 31.53
C ALA A 406 -6.66 -4.09 31.31
N GLU A 407 -5.43 -4.18 31.83
CA GLU A 407 -4.66 -5.43 31.80
C GLU A 407 -5.31 -6.53 32.64
N LYS A 408 -5.78 -6.19 33.84
CA LYS A 408 -6.49 -7.15 34.68
C LYS A 408 -7.72 -7.71 33.98
N TRP A 409 -8.50 -6.88 33.35
CA TRP A 409 -9.69 -7.33 32.61
C TRP A 409 -9.36 -8.22 31.41
N ILE A 410 -8.30 -7.91 30.68
CA ILE A 410 -7.83 -8.76 29.57
C ILE A 410 -7.33 -10.11 30.11
N LEU A 411 -6.65 -10.13 31.25
CA LEU A 411 -6.16 -11.34 31.88
C LEU A 411 -7.29 -12.20 32.43
N ASP A 412 -8.33 -11.57 32.97
CA ASP A 412 -9.51 -12.25 33.54
C ASP A 412 -10.51 -12.71 32.48
N LEU A 413 -10.35 -12.30 31.22
CA LEU A 413 -11.17 -12.80 30.11
C LEU A 413 -10.99 -14.31 30.01
N PRO A 414 -12.09 -15.10 30.10
CA PRO A 414 -12.02 -16.51 29.84
C PRO A 414 -11.51 -16.74 28.41
N VAL A 415 -10.57 -17.67 28.24
CA VAL A 415 -10.08 -18.04 26.92
C VAL A 415 -11.22 -18.74 26.18
N PRO A 416 -11.73 -18.18 25.08
CA PRO A 416 -12.78 -18.85 24.33
C PRO A 416 -12.27 -20.17 23.80
N PRO A 417 -13.12 -21.20 23.75
CA PRO A 417 -12.79 -22.40 22.98
C PRO A 417 -12.54 -21.97 21.53
N GLU A 418 -11.41 -22.30 20.98
CA GLU A 418 -11.15 -22.07 19.55
C GLU A 418 -11.98 -23.05 18.68
N PRO A 419 -12.45 -22.61 17.54
CA PRO A 419 -12.31 -21.30 16.92
C PRO A 419 -13.44 -20.34 17.32
N PHE A 420 -13.07 -19.07 17.57
CA PHE A 420 -14.01 -17.97 17.87
C PHE A 420 -15.03 -17.71 16.73
N VAL A 421 -14.63 -17.97 15.49
CA VAL A 421 -15.50 -17.90 14.31
C VAL A 421 -15.58 -19.29 13.71
N ASP A 422 -16.82 -19.74 13.44
CA ASP A 422 -17.08 -21.02 12.79
C ASP A 422 -16.22 -21.19 11.52
N PRO A 423 -15.45 -22.28 11.38
CA PRO A 423 -14.66 -22.56 10.19
C PRO A 423 -15.46 -22.52 8.90
N ALA A 424 -16.71 -22.98 8.90
CA ALA A 424 -17.58 -22.93 7.73
C ALA A 424 -17.92 -21.50 7.31
N ARG A 425 -18.07 -20.58 8.26
CA ARG A 425 -18.28 -19.15 7.97
C ARG A 425 -17.00 -18.50 7.42
N ILE A 426 -15.83 -18.92 7.91
CA ILE A 426 -14.55 -18.44 7.37
C ILE A 426 -14.40 -18.92 5.93
N GLU A 427 -14.67 -20.18 5.65
CA GLU A 427 -14.59 -20.74 4.30
C GLU A 427 -15.56 -20.05 3.33
N ALA A 428 -16.83 -19.86 3.73
CA ALA A 428 -17.81 -19.16 2.91
C ALA A 428 -17.41 -17.71 2.59
N GLU A 429 -16.89 -16.96 3.59
CA GLU A 429 -16.41 -15.59 3.36
C GLU A 429 -15.11 -15.59 2.53
N ALA A 430 -14.22 -16.57 2.71
CA ALA A 430 -13.00 -16.73 1.91
C ALA A 430 -13.33 -17.02 0.44
N GLU A 431 -14.31 -17.87 0.18
CA GLU A 431 -14.80 -18.15 -1.17
C GLU A 431 -15.45 -16.92 -1.82
N LYS A 432 -16.25 -16.16 -1.07
CA LYS A 432 -16.82 -14.91 -1.53
C LYS A 432 -15.73 -13.90 -1.91
N ILE A 433 -14.68 -13.75 -1.10
CA ILE A 433 -13.53 -12.88 -1.40
C ILE A 433 -12.82 -13.37 -2.66
N ARG A 434 -12.57 -14.68 -2.77
CA ARG A 434 -11.93 -15.29 -3.95
C ARG A 434 -12.74 -15.01 -5.22
N ASN A 435 -14.03 -15.28 -5.19
CA ASN A 435 -14.92 -15.09 -6.34
C ASN A 435 -15.03 -13.62 -6.71
N GLY A 436 -15.07 -12.69 -5.72
CA GLY A 436 -15.01 -11.27 -5.94
C GLY A 436 -13.70 -10.83 -6.62
N VAL A 437 -12.57 -11.38 -6.19
CA VAL A 437 -11.25 -11.10 -6.80
C VAL A 437 -11.20 -11.62 -8.24
N ILE A 438 -11.66 -12.86 -8.49
CA ILE A 438 -11.68 -13.43 -9.85
C ILE A 438 -12.62 -12.63 -10.76
N GLY A 439 -13.79 -12.23 -10.26
CA GLY A 439 -14.75 -11.42 -11.02
C GLY A 439 -14.24 -10.05 -11.45
N MET A 440 -13.22 -9.51 -10.77
CA MET A 440 -12.55 -8.27 -11.18
C MET A 440 -11.50 -8.47 -12.28
N LEU A 441 -11.13 -9.72 -12.60
CA LEU A 441 -10.07 -10.02 -13.57
C LEU A 441 -10.65 -10.28 -14.96
N HIS A 442 -10.12 -9.60 -15.98
CA HIS A 442 -10.55 -9.82 -17.36
C HIS A 442 -10.30 -11.25 -17.86
N LEU A 443 -9.26 -11.92 -17.33
CA LEU A 443 -8.97 -13.31 -17.67
C LEU A 443 -9.88 -14.32 -16.95
N ASN A 444 -10.74 -13.89 -16.02
CA ASN A 444 -11.56 -14.74 -15.16
C ASN A 444 -10.76 -15.83 -14.42
N ARG A 445 -9.46 -15.63 -14.25
CA ARG A 445 -8.56 -16.48 -13.47
C ARG A 445 -7.41 -15.65 -12.93
N MET A 446 -6.84 -16.07 -11.83
CA MET A 446 -5.59 -15.49 -11.34
C MET A 446 -4.40 -16.00 -12.17
N PRO A 447 -3.41 -15.14 -12.51
CA PRO A 447 -2.15 -15.60 -13.08
C PRO A 447 -1.40 -16.47 -12.07
N THR A 448 -0.63 -17.42 -12.55
CA THR A 448 0.29 -18.23 -11.75
C THR A 448 1.60 -17.48 -11.50
N GLU A 449 2.42 -17.95 -10.54
CA GLU A 449 3.76 -17.41 -10.31
C GLU A 449 4.63 -17.50 -11.56
N THR A 450 4.48 -18.57 -12.36
CA THR A 450 5.17 -18.77 -13.63
C THR A 450 4.69 -17.79 -14.70
N ASP A 451 3.38 -17.54 -14.82
CA ASP A 451 2.83 -16.55 -15.78
C ASP A 451 3.46 -15.17 -15.54
N VAL A 452 3.51 -14.76 -14.26
CA VAL A 452 4.09 -13.47 -13.86
C VAL A 452 5.59 -13.42 -14.14
N ALA A 453 6.32 -14.47 -13.78
CA ALA A 453 7.77 -14.50 -13.96
C ALA A 453 8.15 -14.54 -15.45
N LEU A 454 7.43 -15.30 -16.28
CA LEU A 454 7.66 -15.37 -17.72
C LEU A 454 7.45 -14.01 -18.39
N ALA A 455 6.32 -13.36 -18.12
CA ALA A 455 6.07 -12.00 -18.63
C ALA A 455 7.14 -11.00 -18.18
N THR A 456 7.63 -11.15 -16.94
CA THR A 456 8.68 -10.29 -16.38
C THR A 456 10.03 -10.49 -17.07
N VAL A 457 10.43 -11.72 -17.34
CA VAL A 457 11.71 -12.01 -18.02
C VAL A 457 11.75 -11.38 -19.42
N PHE A 458 10.64 -11.40 -20.15
CA PHE A 458 10.54 -10.70 -21.44
C PHE A 458 10.54 -9.18 -21.27
N PHE A 459 9.83 -8.65 -20.28
CA PHE A 459 9.84 -7.23 -19.97
C PHE A 459 11.25 -6.71 -19.65
N MET A 460 12.05 -7.50 -18.94
CA MET A 460 13.45 -7.16 -18.59
C MET A 460 14.39 -7.18 -19.80
N ALA A 461 14.04 -7.85 -20.88
CA ALA A 461 14.85 -7.89 -22.09
C ALA A 461 14.70 -6.61 -22.95
N ASP A 462 13.65 -5.83 -22.75
CA ASP A 462 13.42 -4.57 -23.47
C ASP A 462 14.38 -3.50 -22.95
N ARG A 463 15.12 -2.87 -23.87
CA ARG A 463 16.12 -1.83 -23.52
C ARG A 463 15.61 -0.41 -23.66
N ALA A 464 14.36 -0.22 -24.11
CA ALA A 464 13.77 1.08 -24.32
C ALA A 464 12.92 1.56 -23.13
N ILE A 465 12.71 0.70 -22.13
CA ILE A 465 11.80 0.97 -21.01
C ILE A 465 12.59 1.22 -19.72
N SER A 466 12.41 2.39 -19.12
CA SER A 466 12.94 2.74 -17.79
C SER A 466 12.00 3.68 -17.07
N GLY A 467 11.83 3.50 -15.76
CA GLY A 467 10.91 4.26 -14.93
C GLY A 467 9.46 3.77 -14.96
N GLU A 468 9.20 2.63 -15.58
CA GLU A 468 7.86 2.11 -15.78
C GLU A 468 7.50 0.99 -14.80
N THR A 469 6.20 0.84 -14.59
CA THR A 469 5.65 -0.29 -13.85
C THR A 469 4.82 -1.17 -14.78
N PHE A 470 5.25 -2.41 -14.95
CA PHE A 470 4.51 -3.42 -15.69
C PHE A 470 3.56 -4.20 -14.76
N GLU A 471 2.29 -4.35 -15.15
CA GLU A 471 1.24 -4.94 -14.33
C GLU A 471 0.74 -6.29 -14.85
N PRO A 472 1.42 -7.43 -14.59
CA PRO A 472 0.93 -8.76 -14.92
C PRO A 472 -0.17 -9.20 -13.95
N SER A 473 -1.35 -8.60 -14.07
CA SER A 473 -2.43 -8.69 -13.10
C SER A 473 -3.59 -9.60 -13.51
N GLY A 474 -3.57 -10.18 -14.70
CA GLY A 474 -4.73 -10.88 -15.25
C GLY A 474 -5.82 -9.93 -15.78
N GLY A 475 -5.48 -8.64 -15.93
CA GLY A 475 -6.41 -7.61 -16.42
C GLY A 475 -7.38 -7.15 -15.35
N LEU A 476 -6.88 -6.55 -14.27
CA LEU A 476 -7.73 -6.01 -13.21
C LEU A 476 -8.60 -4.86 -13.77
N GLN A 477 -9.91 -4.93 -13.54
CA GLN A 477 -10.84 -3.86 -13.91
C GLN A 477 -10.56 -2.60 -13.10
N GLN A 478 -10.54 -1.45 -13.78
CA GLN A 478 -10.43 -0.14 -13.14
C GLN A 478 -11.81 0.47 -12.94
N GLU A 479 -12.07 1.00 -11.74
CA GLU A 479 -13.11 1.97 -11.60
C GLU A 479 -12.68 3.30 -12.25
N ARG A 480 -13.65 4.01 -12.79
CA ARG A 480 -13.42 5.32 -13.40
C ARG A 480 -12.90 6.30 -12.35
N THR A 481 -11.79 6.95 -12.63
CA THR A 481 -11.30 8.08 -11.83
C THR A 481 -12.33 9.22 -11.85
N ILE A 482 -12.62 9.75 -10.68
CA ILE A 482 -13.56 10.86 -10.52
C ILE A 482 -12.79 12.16 -10.78
N THR A 483 -13.31 12.99 -11.68
CA THR A 483 -12.72 14.31 -11.94
C THR A 483 -13.05 15.28 -10.81
N GLU A 484 -12.25 16.33 -10.62
CA GLU A 484 -12.51 17.42 -9.69
C GLU A 484 -13.92 18.01 -9.86
N ARG A 485 -14.36 18.18 -11.11
CA ARG A 485 -15.70 18.69 -11.44
C ARG A 485 -16.81 17.72 -11.02
N GLU A 486 -16.57 16.42 -11.06
CA GLU A 486 -17.51 15.41 -10.55
C GLU A 486 -17.52 15.34 -9.03
N LEU A 487 -16.38 15.66 -8.40
CA LEU A 487 -16.21 15.70 -6.97
C LEU A 487 -16.94 16.89 -6.33
N PHE A 488 -16.70 18.07 -6.85
CA PHE A 488 -17.18 19.33 -6.29
C PHE A 488 -18.43 19.84 -7.02
N GLY A 489 -18.78 19.25 -8.16
CA GLY A 489 -19.90 19.69 -8.98
C GLY A 489 -19.71 21.14 -9.47
N ARG A 490 -20.81 21.88 -9.56
CA ARG A 490 -20.81 23.33 -9.74
C ARG A 490 -20.93 24.08 -8.40
N ALA A 491 -20.66 23.40 -7.28
CA ALA A 491 -20.76 24.01 -5.97
C ALA A 491 -19.71 25.12 -5.86
N LYS A 492 -20.18 26.33 -5.74
CA LYS A 492 -19.32 27.45 -5.41
C LYS A 492 -18.87 27.29 -3.95
N PRO A 493 -17.67 27.79 -3.59
CA PRO A 493 -17.15 27.80 -2.21
C PRO A 493 -18.13 28.38 -1.18
N GLU A 494 -19.03 29.26 -1.62
CA GLU A 494 -20.08 29.92 -0.80
C GLU A 494 -21.07 28.95 -0.12
N ARG A 495 -21.11 27.65 -0.55
CA ARG A 495 -21.98 26.63 0.03
C ARG A 495 -21.30 25.74 1.06
N VAL A 496 -20.04 25.98 1.35
CA VAL A 496 -19.31 25.28 2.42
C VAL A 496 -19.80 25.83 3.76
N ARG A 497 -20.28 24.94 4.64
CA ARG A 497 -20.68 25.38 5.99
C ARG A 497 -19.46 25.89 6.73
N ARG A 498 -19.57 27.08 7.26
CA ARG A 498 -18.57 27.66 8.14
C ARG A 498 -18.40 26.79 9.39
N MET A 499 -17.18 26.64 9.84
CA MET A 499 -16.82 25.88 11.06
C MET A 499 -16.90 26.79 12.28
N GLU A 500 -18.02 27.51 12.45
CA GLU A 500 -18.19 28.57 13.45
C GLU A 500 -18.03 28.04 14.87
N GLY A 501 -17.09 28.60 15.62
CA GLY A 501 -16.82 28.22 16.99
C GLY A 501 -16.04 26.92 17.19
N GLU A 502 -15.77 26.16 16.13
CA GLU A 502 -15.08 24.86 16.18
C GLU A 502 -13.58 25.03 16.42
N THR A 503 -12.93 23.97 16.89
CA THR A 503 -11.46 23.90 17.05
C THR A 503 -10.85 23.11 15.90
N VAL A 504 -9.75 23.61 15.33
CA VAL A 504 -8.97 22.93 14.30
C VAL A 504 -7.55 22.66 14.80
N TRP A 505 -7.01 21.47 14.53
CA TRP A 505 -5.62 21.16 14.82
C TRP A 505 -4.78 21.19 13.55
N LEU A 506 -3.62 21.85 13.64
CA LEU A 506 -2.60 21.88 12.60
C LEU A 506 -1.35 21.19 13.18
N ILE A 507 -0.97 20.05 12.59
CA ILE A 507 0.10 19.18 13.10
C ILE A 507 1.20 19.08 12.05
N GLY A 508 2.42 19.48 12.39
CA GLY A 508 3.58 19.38 11.52
C GLY A 508 4.48 20.62 11.59
N GLU A 509 5.62 20.57 10.93
CA GLU A 509 6.62 21.67 10.91
C GLU A 509 6.91 22.14 9.50
N HIS A 510 6.97 21.20 8.58
CA HIS A 510 7.24 21.54 7.19
C HIS A 510 5.99 22.21 6.57
N MET A 511 6.20 23.07 5.60
CA MET A 511 5.15 23.88 4.98
C MET A 511 4.60 25.01 5.88
N SER A 512 5.50 25.72 6.57
CA SER A 512 5.11 26.80 7.47
C SER A 512 4.25 27.89 6.80
N GLU A 513 4.56 28.29 5.57
CA GLU A 513 3.81 29.31 4.81
C GLU A 513 2.45 28.79 4.32
N PRO A 514 2.34 27.62 3.65
CA PRO A 514 1.04 27.04 3.30
C PRO A 514 0.16 26.79 4.53
N LEU A 515 0.77 26.33 5.63
CA LEU A 515 0.03 26.06 6.86
C LEU A 515 -0.48 27.35 7.51
N ALA A 516 0.33 28.42 7.45
CA ALA A 516 -0.08 29.75 7.88
C ALA A 516 -1.22 30.31 7.00
N ALA A 517 -1.16 30.11 5.67
CA ALA A 517 -2.25 30.47 4.77
C ALA A 517 -3.54 29.73 5.12
N ALA A 518 -3.46 28.42 5.38
CA ALA A 518 -4.59 27.62 5.84
C ALA A 518 -5.15 28.14 7.18
N ALA A 519 -4.30 28.44 8.16
CA ALA A 519 -4.70 29.00 9.44
C ALA A 519 -5.42 30.37 9.28
N LYS A 520 -4.90 31.24 8.43
CA LYS A 520 -5.54 32.54 8.11
C LYS A 520 -6.95 32.34 7.56
N LEU A 521 -7.09 31.40 6.61
CA LEU A 521 -8.37 31.13 5.97
C LEU A 521 -9.37 30.48 6.94
N PHE A 522 -8.95 29.57 7.79
CA PHE A 522 -9.79 28.99 8.84
C PHE A 522 -10.35 30.07 9.78
N LEU A 523 -9.52 31.06 10.17
CA LEU A 523 -9.95 32.14 11.06
C LEU A 523 -10.84 33.16 10.34
N ALA A 524 -10.55 33.49 9.08
CA ALA A 524 -11.25 34.53 8.33
C ALA A 524 -12.55 34.03 7.69
N GLU A 525 -12.49 32.95 6.92
CA GLU A 525 -13.64 32.42 6.16
C GLU A 525 -14.29 31.22 6.83
N GLY A 526 -13.51 30.36 7.48
CA GLY A 526 -14.00 29.21 8.23
C GLY A 526 -14.70 29.60 9.53
N HIS A 527 -14.43 30.80 10.06
CA HIS A 527 -14.93 31.29 11.35
C HIS A 527 -14.69 30.34 12.52
N VAL A 528 -13.58 29.58 12.49
CA VAL A 528 -13.22 28.66 13.59
C VAL A 528 -13.00 29.43 14.88
N GLY A 529 -13.40 28.85 16.02
CA GLY A 529 -13.23 29.44 17.34
C GLY A 529 -11.78 29.46 17.77
N SER A 530 -11.05 28.36 17.55
CA SER A 530 -9.63 28.24 17.93
C SER A 530 -8.84 27.32 17.00
N ILE A 531 -7.52 27.55 16.95
CA ILE A 531 -6.56 26.69 16.28
C ILE A 531 -5.55 26.19 17.30
N VAL A 532 -5.28 24.88 17.30
CA VAL A 532 -4.21 24.28 18.09
C VAL A 532 -3.11 23.82 17.11
N MET A 533 -1.91 24.37 17.28
CA MET A 533 -0.75 24.02 16.47
C MET A 533 0.18 23.11 17.27
N LEU A 534 0.40 21.90 16.78
CA LEU A 534 1.36 20.94 17.33
C LEU A 534 2.56 20.87 16.40
N THR A 535 3.69 21.35 16.86
CA THR A 535 4.96 21.35 16.13
C THR A 535 5.98 20.48 16.86
N ARG A 536 6.97 19.95 16.16
CA ARG A 536 8.03 19.18 16.80
C ARG A 536 8.91 20.07 17.66
N THR A 537 9.22 21.28 17.17
CA THR A 537 10.10 22.25 17.86
C THR A 537 9.37 23.55 18.12
N ALA A 538 9.80 24.28 19.16
CA ALA A 538 9.29 25.61 19.45
C ALA A 538 9.63 26.59 18.31
N ALA A 539 10.81 26.45 17.67
CA ALA A 539 11.24 27.29 16.58
C ALA A 539 10.30 27.20 15.35
N ALA A 540 9.76 25.99 15.05
CA ALA A 540 8.77 25.83 13.99
C ALA A 540 7.46 26.55 14.33
N GLY A 541 7.01 26.48 15.59
CA GLY A 541 5.85 27.24 16.06
C GLY A 541 6.06 28.76 15.90
N ASP A 542 7.25 29.26 16.22
CA ASP A 542 7.59 30.68 16.06
C ASP A 542 7.65 31.10 14.59
N ALA A 543 8.16 30.24 13.70
CA ALA A 543 8.16 30.50 12.25
C ALA A 543 6.73 30.65 11.70
N ILE A 544 5.81 29.77 12.14
CA ILE A 544 4.40 29.86 11.74
C ILE A 544 3.75 31.10 12.33
N ARG A 545 4.04 31.46 13.59
CA ARG A 545 3.58 32.73 14.20
C ARG A 545 4.05 33.93 13.39
N PHE A 546 5.30 33.94 12.98
CA PHE A 546 5.86 35.02 12.16
C PHE A 546 5.14 35.11 10.79
N ALA A 547 4.91 33.97 10.12
CA ALA A 547 4.21 33.91 8.84
C ALA A 547 2.73 34.35 8.96
N LEU A 548 2.08 34.13 10.10
CA LEU A 548 0.72 34.60 10.36
C LEU A 548 0.63 36.12 10.52
N GLY A 549 1.70 36.78 10.94
CA GLY A 549 1.72 38.22 11.17
C GLY A 549 0.84 38.66 12.36
N ARG A 550 0.89 39.97 12.70
CA ARG A 550 0.15 40.54 13.84
C ARG A 550 -1.36 40.75 13.62
N ALA A 551 -1.86 40.52 12.41
CA ALA A 551 -3.21 40.96 12.00
C ALA A 551 -4.35 40.03 12.37
N LEU A 552 -4.09 38.79 12.77
CA LEU A 552 -5.12 37.77 13.03
C LEU A 552 -5.02 37.27 14.45
N GLY A 553 -5.99 37.63 15.29
CA GLY A 553 -6.36 37.06 16.60
C GLY A 553 -5.41 36.00 17.20
N HIS A 554 -4.19 36.43 17.61
CA HIS A 554 -3.19 35.52 18.22
C HIS A 554 -3.71 34.81 19.46
N ASP A 555 -4.70 35.35 20.10
CA ASP A 555 -5.44 34.84 21.26
C ASP A 555 -6.26 33.57 20.95
N ARG A 556 -6.58 33.33 19.67
CA ARG A 556 -7.29 32.11 19.22
C ARG A 556 -6.36 31.00 18.73
N ILE A 557 -5.05 31.18 18.82
CA ILE A 557 -4.08 30.18 18.38
C ILE A 557 -3.23 29.70 19.55
N SER A 558 -3.36 28.44 19.89
CA SER A 558 -2.52 27.76 20.89
C SER A 558 -1.40 27.01 20.19
N TYR A 559 -0.19 27.09 20.75
CA TYR A 559 1.00 26.44 20.23
C TYR A 559 1.57 25.46 21.24
N MET A 560 1.95 24.27 20.77
CA MET A 560 2.55 23.23 21.58
C MET A 560 3.70 22.57 20.81
N ALA A 561 4.90 22.60 21.41
CA ALA A 561 6.02 21.81 20.92
C ALA A 561 5.94 20.42 21.55
N VAL A 562 5.85 19.38 20.70
CA VAL A 562 5.61 17.99 21.13
C VAL A 562 6.87 17.11 21.11
N GLY A 563 7.96 17.56 20.49
CA GLY A 563 9.17 16.76 20.32
C GLY A 563 8.86 15.45 19.58
N ASP A 564 9.38 14.34 20.11
CA ASP A 564 9.08 13.00 19.59
C ASP A 564 7.84 12.37 20.25
N ALA A 565 7.25 13.03 21.26
CA ALA A 565 6.07 12.59 22.01
C ALA A 565 4.76 13.07 21.38
N LEU A 566 4.59 12.84 20.06
CA LEU A 566 3.45 13.33 19.29
C LEU A 566 2.10 12.88 19.87
N GLU A 567 1.96 11.61 20.19
CA GLU A 567 0.70 11.05 20.71
C GLU A 567 0.33 11.66 22.07
N GLU A 568 1.30 11.86 22.95
CA GLU A 568 1.12 12.52 24.25
C GLU A 568 0.73 13.99 24.08
N GLY A 569 1.36 14.68 23.12
CA GLY A 569 1.01 16.05 22.75
C GLY A 569 -0.43 16.15 22.22
N MET A 570 -0.87 15.20 21.41
CA MET A 570 -2.26 15.11 20.96
C MET A 570 -3.23 14.82 22.12
N ASP A 571 -2.85 14.00 23.11
CA ASP A 571 -3.66 13.78 24.30
C ASP A 571 -3.80 15.05 25.14
N THR A 572 -2.72 15.77 25.31
CA THR A 572 -2.72 17.06 26.01
C THR A 572 -3.59 18.08 25.28
N ALA A 573 -3.48 18.16 23.94
CA ALA A 573 -4.33 19.03 23.14
C ALA A 573 -5.81 18.66 23.28
N PHE A 574 -6.13 17.37 23.28
CA PHE A 574 -7.50 16.91 23.51
C PHE A 574 -8.04 17.27 24.90
N GLN A 575 -7.24 17.09 25.95
CA GLN A 575 -7.62 17.45 27.31
C GLN A 575 -7.91 18.94 27.47
N ASN A 576 -7.11 19.79 26.81
CA ASN A 576 -7.23 21.24 26.94
C ASN A 576 -8.28 21.87 26.01
N HIS A 577 -8.53 21.28 24.85
CA HIS A 577 -9.31 21.90 23.77
C HIS A 577 -10.46 21.02 23.25
N GLY A 578 -10.58 19.78 23.72
CA GLY A 578 -11.61 18.83 23.25
C GLY A 578 -11.33 18.22 21.86
N THR A 579 -12.38 17.63 21.29
CA THR A 579 -12.31 17.00 19.98
C THR A 579 -12.21 18.06 18.88
N PRO A 580 -11.19 18.03 18.00
CA PRO A 580 -11.12 18.94 16.87
C PRO A 580 -12.17 18.60 15.82
N ALA A 581 -12.75 19.62 15.16
CA ALA A 581 -13.61 19.43 14.00
C ALA A 581 -12.81 18.99 12.76
N ALA A 582 -11.55 19.43 12.66
CA ALA A 582 -10.63 18.99 11.62
C ALA A 582 -9.19 18.95 12.13
N VAL A 583 -8.41 18.03 11.57
CA VAL A 583 -6.97 17.91 11.79
C VAL A 583 -6.28 17.94 10.44
N VAL A 584 -5.35 18.89 10.28
CA VAL A 584 -4.46 18.96 9.11
C VAL A 584 -3.10 18.45 9.53
N SER A 585 -2.67 17.34 8.94
CA SER A 585 -1.37 16.73 9.20
C SER A 585 -0.43 17.06 8.05
N THR A 586 0.67 17.73 8.35
CA THR A 586 1.76 18.04 7.42
C THR A 586 3.04 17.31 7.83
N PRO A 587 4.00 17.10 6.92
CA PRO A 587 5.27 16.47 7.27
C PRO A 587 6.05 17.20 8.38
N PHE A 588 6.85 16.47 9.14
CA PHE A 588 7.73 17.04 10.17
C PHE A 588 9.11 17.45 9.66
N ALA A 589 9.50 17.01 8.48
CA ALA A 589 10.79 17.39 7.91
C ALA A 589 10.67 17.83 6.45
N PRO A 590 11.47 18.80 6.04
CA PRO A 590 11.60 19.13 4.63
C PRO A 590 12.27 17.97 3.90
N ILE A 591 12.16 17.96 2.59
CA ILE A 591 12.90 17.03 1.74
C ILE A 591 14.34 17.56 1.60
N PRO A 592 15.34 16.89 2.22
CA PRO A 592 16.66 17.52 2.37
C PRO A 592 17.51 17.45 1.12
N ARG A 593 17.41 16.38 0.30
CA ARG A 593 18.36 16.11 -0.80
C ARG A 593 17.75 15.25 -1.91
N ALA A 594 18.54 15.07 -2.97
CA ALA A 594 18.28 14.10 -4.02
C ALA A 594 18.42 12.66 -3.51
N LEU A 595 17.56 11.77 -3.97
CA LEU A 595 17.76 10.32 -3.80
C LEU A 595 19.11 9.87 -4.37
N PHE A 596 19.47 10.42 -5.56
CA PHE A 596 20.80 10.27 -6.16
C PHE A 596 21.20 11.60 -6.79
N GLY A 597 22.39 12.08 -6.51
CA GLY A 597 22.99 13.23 -7.17
C GLY A 597 23.34 12.93 -8.63
N ILE A 598 23.31 13.94 -9.48
CA ILE A 598 23.60 13.81 -10.93
C ILE A 598 25.01 13.26 -11.18
N GLU A 599 25.95 13.44 -10.24
CA GLU A 599 27.34 12.97 -10.33
C GLU A 599 27.70 11.94 -9.24
N GLY A 600 26.73 11.37 -8.54
CA GLY A 600 26.99 10.37 -7.46
C GLY A 600 27.57 10.94 -6.17
N LYS A 601 27.65 12.27 -6.02
CA LYS A 601 28.28 12.92 -4.85
C LYS A 601 27.30 13.32 -3.75
N ASP A 602 25.99 13.39 -4.03
CA ASP A 602 24.97 13.87 -3.10
C ASP A 602 23.77 12.91 -3.07
N HIS A 603 24.01 11.61 -2.87
CA HIS A 603 22.92 10.67 -2.65
C HIS A 603 22.53 10.60 -1.17
N LEU A 604 21.27 10.28 -0.94
CA LEU A 604 20.74 10.01 0.38
C LEU A 604 21.17 8.60 0.80
N ALA A 605 21.86 8.47 1.93
CA ALA A 605 22.19 7.16 2.46
C ALA A 605 20.94 6.41 2.95
N ALA A 606 20.98 5.08 3.00
CA ALA A 606 19.82 4.28 3.43
C ALA A 606 19.28 4.66 4.82
N PRO A 607 20.12 4.98 5.83
CA PRO A 607 19.62 5.50 7.11
C PRO A 607 18.87 6.83 6.97
N GLU A 608 19.36 7.76 6.16
CA GLU A 608 18.72 9.06 5.90
C GLU A 608 17.39 8.86 5.15
N PHE A 609 17.33 7.89 4.23
CA PHE A 609 16.07 7.52 3.57
C PHE A 609 15.06 6.94 4.57
N SER A 610 15.51 6.10 5.52
CA SER A 610 14.65 5.59 6.59
C SER A 610 14.13 6.71 7.47
N GLU A 611 14.96 7.69 7.83
CA GLU A 611 14.53 8.87 8.59
C GLU A 611 13.50 9.71 7.82
N LEU A 612 13.69 9.87 6.52
CA LEU A 612 12.74 10.57 5.65
C LEU A 612 11.37 9.87 5.64
N ILE A 613 11.35 8.53 5.59
CA ILE A 613 10.11 7.74 5.70
C ILE A 613 9.45 7.99 7.06
N GLU A 614 10.21 7.97 8.14
CA GLU A 614 9.70 8.20 9.49
C GLU A 614 9.05 9.59 9.60
N MET A 615 9.72 10.63 9.12
CA MET A 615 9.27 12.01 9.26
C MET A 615 8.13 12.41 8.31
N ASN A 616 7.99 11.73 7.18
CA ASN A 616 7.03 12.12 6.14
C ASN A 616 5.88 11.12 5.93
N LEU A 617 6.02 9.86 6.33
CA LEU A 617 4.98 8.84 6.18
C LEU A 617 4.52 8.29 7.52
N THR A 618 5.45 7.84 8.37
CA THR A 618 5.11 7.30 9.70
C THR A 618 4.46 8.34 10.60
N HIS A 619 4.88 9.61 10.49
CA HIS A 619 4.23 10.72 11.17
C HIS A 619 2.73 10.79 10.84
N HIS A 620 2.37 10.77 9.55
CA HIS A 620 0.96 10.78 9.14
C HIS A 620 0.18 9.57 9.64
N PHE A 621 0.82 8.40 9.65
CA PHE A 621 0.23 7.20 10.22
C PHE A 621 -0.07 7.36 11.71
N ARG A 622 0.87 7.90 12.50
CA ARG A 622 0.69 8.15 13.95
C ARG A 622 -0.47 9.11 14.21
N VAL A 623 -0.56 10.20 13.46
CA VAL A 623 -1.70 11.14 13.53
C VAL A 623 -3.01 10.44 13.16
N ALA A 624 -3.03 9.74 12.04
CA ALA A 624 -4.22 9.09 11.51
C ALA A 624 -4.76 8.00 12.45
N ARG A 625 -3.88 7.19 13.03
CA ARG A 625 -4.22 6.14 13.99
C ARG A 625 -5.06 6.68 15.16
N LYS A 626 -4.79 7.89 15.61
CA LYS A 626 -5.48 8.54 16.72
C LYS A 626 -6.71 9.31 16.25
N VAL A 627 -6.56 10.15 15.24
CA VAL A 627 -7.65 11.01 14.74
C VAL A 627 -8.81 10.21 14.16
N SER A 628 -8.56 9.06 13.55
CA SER A 628 -9.61 8.15 13.05
C SER A 628 -10.60 7.68 14.13
N LEU A 629 -10.24 7.83 15.41
CA LEU A 629 -11.08 7.50 16.56
C LEU A 629 -11.80 8.72 17.15
N PHE A 630 -11.60 9.93 16.62
CA PHE A 630 -12.24 11.15 17.10
C PHE A 630 -13.59 11.33 16.37
N LYS A 631 -14.68 11.00 17.06
CA LYS A 631 -16.02 11.15 16.48
C LYS A 631 -16.30 12.60 16.08
N GLY A 632 -16.69 12.81 14.84
CA GLY A 632 -17.01 14.14 14.30
C GLY A 632 -15.82 14.90 13.69
N ALA A 633 -14.58 14.42 13.92
CA ALA A 633 -13.41 15.02 13.29
C ALA A 633 -13.31 14.69 11.78
N ARG A 634 -12.47 15.45 11.09
CA ARG A 634 -12.01 15.19 9.72
C ARG A 634 -10.49 15.22 9.68
N LEU A 635 -9.90 14.36 8.87
CA LEU A 635 -8.45 14.27 8.73
C LEU A 635 -8.04 14.68 7.32
N ILE A 636 -7.14 15.64 7.25
CA ILE A 636 -6.52 16.09 6.01
C ILE A 636 -5.02 15.78 6.10
N LEU A 637 -4.53 14.97 5.17
CA LEU A 637 -3.12 14.64 5.02
C LEU A 637 -2.51 15.51 3.91
N THR A 638 -1.30 15.97 4.06
CA THR A 638 -0.64 16.78 3.04
C THR A 638 0.75 16.25 2.70
N SER A 639 1.10 16.31 1.43
CA SER A 639 2.46 15.98 0.98
C SER A 639 3.42 17.15 1.25
N PRO A 640 4.74 16.89 1.34
CA PRO A 640 5.71 17.95 1.49
C PRO A 640 5.73 18.89 0.27
N ASP A 641 5.95 20.18 0.54
CA ASP A 641 6.22 21.16 -0.49
C ASP A 641 7.72 21.23 -0.80
N VAL A 642 8.06 21.66 -2.01
CA VAL A 642 9.41 21.96 -2.42
C VAL A 642 9.55 23.49 -2.47
N PRO A 643 10.51 24.08 -1.74
CA PRO A 643 10.66 25.53 -1.73
C PRO A 643 10.99 26.09 -3.11
N ALA A 644 10.73 27.39 -3.31
CA ALA A 644 11.10 28.10 -4.52
C ALA A 644 12.60 27.93 -4.80
N GLY A 645 12.97 27.59 -6.04
CA GLY A 645 14.36 27.26 -6.39
C GLY A 645 14.78 25.83 -6.02
N GLY A 646 13.86 24.97 -5.62
CA GLY A 646 14.16 23.56 -5.33
C GLY A 646 14.68 22.81 -6.56
N THR A 647 15.55 21.86 -6.33
CA THR A 647 16.15 21.01 -7.37
C THR A 647 15.19 19.98 -7.91
N LEU A 648 15.43 19.50 -9.14
CA LEU A 648 14.68 18.39 -9.73
C LEU A 648 14.60 17.17 -8.81
N ALA A 649 15.66 16.89 -8.10
CA ALA A 649 15.76 15.78 -7.17
C ALA A 649 14.85 15.95 -5.94
N GLN A 650 14.69 17.17 -5.43
CA GLN A 650 13.73 17.47 -4.37
C GLN A 650 12.29 17.30 -4.87
N PHE A 651 11.99 17.70 -6.10
CA PHE A 651 10.67 17.45 -6.73
C PHE A 651 10.38 15.97 -6.89
N ALA A 652 11.36 15.17 -7.31
CA ALA A 652 11.21 13.74 -7.44
C ALA A 652 10.89 13.09 -6.08
N MET A 653 11.56 13.54 -5.02
CA MET A 653 11.31 13.03 -3.66
C MET A 653 9.96 13.48 -3.11
N ALA A 654 9.54 14.71 -3.34
CA ALA A 654 8.22 15.19 -2.95
C ALA A 654 7.12 14.38 -3.65
N ASN A 655 7.30 14.06 -4.94
CA ASN A 655 6.39 13.21 -5.70
C ASN A 655 6.37 11.77 -5.17
N PHE A 656 7.51 11.23 -4.75
CA PHE A 656 7.59 9.94 -4.09
C PHE A 656 6.72 9.90 -2.82
N VAL A 657 6.88 10.88 -1.93
CA VAL A 657 6.08 10.96 -0.69
C VAL A 657 4.61 11.16 -1.01
N LYS A 658 4.26 12.05 -1.94
CA LYS A 658 2.89 12.32 -2.38
C LYS A 658 2.19 11.05 -2.87
N THR A 659 2.82 10.30 -3.76
CA THR A 659 2.26 9.08 -4.35
C THR A 659 2.09 7.99 -3.31
N THR A 660 3.07 7.85 -2.42
CA THR A 660 3.06 6.85 -1.35
C THR A 660 1.97 7.16 -0.32
N LEU A 661 1.82 8.44 0.05
CA LEU A 661 0.78 8.92 0.96
C LEU A 661 -0.62 8.74 0.39
N HIS A 662 -0.79 8.83 -0.93
CA HIS A 662 -2.08 8.61 -1.58
C HIS A 662 -2.60 7.18 -1.36
N ALA A 663 -1.75 6.17 -1.44
CA ALA A 663 -2.13 4.79 -1.15
C ALA A 663 -2.57 4.62 0.32
N PHE A 664 -1.91 5.31 1.24
CA PHE A 664 -2.33 5.34 2.64
C PHE A 664 -3.70 6.00 2.81
N THR A 665 -3.90 7.18 2.23
CA THR A 665 -5.15 7.94 2.31
C THR A 665 -6.34 7.14 1.79
N ALA A 666 -6.18 6.49 0.64
CA ALA A 666 -7.22 5.65 0.03
C ALA A 666 -7.58 4.45 0.93
N THR A 667 -6.60 3.75 1.47
CA THR A 667 -6.82 2.61 2.36
C THR A 667 -7.49 3.04 3.66
N LEU A 668 -6.98 4.10 4.27
CA LEU A 668 -7.50 4.66 5.52
C LEU A 668 -8.95 5.14 5.37
N GLY A 669 -9.29 5.74 4.23
CA GLY A 669 -10.66 6.16 3.93
C GLY A 669 -11.66 5.00 4.00
N VAL A 670 -11.32 3.86 3.37
CA VAL A 670 -12.17 2.64 3.41
C VAL A 670 -12.20 2.01 4.81
N GLU A 671 -11.11 2.06 5.54
CA GLU A 671 -11.07 1.55 6.91
C GLU A 671 -11.93 2.39 7.85
N ASN A 672 -11.83 3.72 7.75
CA ASN A 672 -12.58 4.65 8.58
C ASN A 672 -14.09 4.58 8.34
N GLU A 673 -14.56 4.34 7.11
CA GLU A 673 -15.98 4.09 6.83
C GLU A 673 -16.56 2.91 7.63
N ARG A 674 -15.72 1.98 8.07
CA ARG A 674 -16.09 0.79 8.85
C ARG A 674 -16.02 1.00 10.34
N LEU A 675 -15.42 2.10 10.78
CA LEU A 675 -15.34 2.47 12.19
C LEU A 675 -16.63 3.17 12.66
N PRO A 676 -17.01 3.02 13.94
CA PRO A 676 -18.15 3.74 14.50
C PRO A 676 -17.99 5.26 14.44
N THR A 677 -16.78 5.74 14.42
CA THR A 677 -16.42 7.16 14.36
C THR A 677 -16.56 7.74 12.95
N ALA A 678 -16.37 6.88 11.94
CA ALA A 678 -16.53 7.20 10.51
C ALA A 678 -15.83 8.53 10.10
N VAL A 679 -14.58 8.74 10.56
CA VAL A 679 -13.82 9.97 10.30
C VAL A 679 -13.44 10.05 8.81
N PRO A 680 -13.87 11.09 8.10
CA PRO A 680 -13.47 11.32 6.71
C PRO A 680 -11.99 11.65 6.61
N VAL A 681 -11.31 11.09 5.59
CA VAL A 681 -9.89 11.31 5.33
C VAL A 681 -9.71 11.77 3.89
N ASN A 682 -8.98 12.84 3.70
CA ASN A 682 -8.62 13.36 2.39
C ASN A 682 -7.14 13.75 2.36
N GLN A 683 -6.58 13.80 1.15
CA GLN A 683 -5.23 14.30 0.93
C GLN A 683 -5.29 15.57 0.09
N VAL A 684 -4.60 16.61 0.52
CA VAL A 684 -4.44 17.85 -0.24
C VAL A 684 -2.95 18.03 -0.55
N ASN A 685 -2.63 18.16 -1.82
CA ASN A 685 -1.26 18.30 -2.30
C ASN A 685 -1.06 19.62 -2.99
N LEU A 686 0.05 20.29 -2.69
CA LEU A 686 0.61 21.33 -3.55
C LEU A 686 1.28 20.64 -4.73
N THR A 687 0.85 20.97 -5.95
CA THR A 687 1.53 20.50 -7.15
C THR A 687 2.23 21.64 -7.82
N ARG A 688 3.54 21.65 -7.70
CA ARG A 688 4.36 22.50 -8.55
C ARG A 688 4.62 21.79 -9.86
N ARG A 689 4.13 22.35 -10.96
CA ARG A 689 4.55 21.93 -12.28
C ARG A 689 6.02 22.34 -12.44
N MET A 690 6.88 21.40 -12.83
CA MET A 690 8.22 21.73 -13.30
C MET A 690 8.10 22.58 -14.58
N ARG A 691 7.95 23.87 -14.41
CA ARG A 691 8.19 24.85 -15.46
C ARG A 691 9.61 25.36 -15.25
N SER A 692 10.37 25.45 -16.32
CA SER A 692 11.69 26.03 -16.48
C SER A 692 12.42 26.56 -15.21
N GLU A 693 13.72 26.50 -15.20
CA GLU A 693 14.65 26.89 -14.13
C GLU A 693 14.52 28.36 -13.62
N GLU A 694 13.48 29.08 -14.02
CA GLU A 694 13.23 30.46 -13.57
C GLU A 694 12.64 30.47 -12.16
N PRO A 695 13.20 31.29 -11.25
CA PRO A 695 12.65 31.48 -9.92
C PRO A 695 11.22 32.04 -10.04
N ARG A 696 10.27 31.46 -9.31
CA ARG A 696 8.90 31.94 -9.27
C ARG A 696 8.81 33.33 -8.65
N ASP A 697 7.89 34.12 -9.17
CA ASP A 697 7.49 35.37 -8.53
C ASP A 697 6.82 35.07 -7.17
N ALA A 698 7.12 35.89 -6.16
CA ALA A 698 6.53 35.79 -4.83
C ALA A 698 4.99 35.91 -4.87
N ALA A 699 4.43 36.62 -5.85
CA ALA A 699 2.99 36.72 -6.05
C ALA A 699 2.36 35.42 -6.52
N GLU A 700 2.98 34.71 -7.47
CA GLU A 700 2.52 33.38 -7.92
C GLU A 700 2.56 32.35 -6.78
N GLN A 701 3.58 32.41 -5.94
CA GLN A 701 3.70 31.54 -4.78
C GLN A 701 2.61 31.80 -3.74
N ALA A 702 2.31 33.07 -3.49
CA ALA A 702 1.23 33.44 -2.58
C ALA A 702 -0.14 32.96 -3.07
N GLU A 703 -0.41 33.07 -4.39
CA GLU A 703 -1.65 32.56 -5.00
C GLU A 703 -1.76 31.02 -4.90
N GLU A 704 -0.64 30.30 -5.05
CA GLU A 704 -0.64 28.83 -4.87
C GLU A 704 -0.96 28.44 -3.42
N TYR A 705 -0.41 29.15 -2.44
CA TYR A 705 -0.70 28.90 -1.03
C TYR A 705 -2.14 29.26 -0.67
N GLU A 706 -2.71 30.28 -1.29
CA GLU A 706 -4.10 30.63 -1.12
C GLU A 706 -5.02 29.52 -1.70
N ARG A 707 -4.77 29.03 -2.91
CA ARG A 707 -5.49 27.90 -3.49
C ARG A 707 -5.38 26.65 -2.61
N TYR A 708 -4.19 26.34 -2.09
CA TYR A 708 -4.00 25.24 -1.16
C TYR A 708 -4.84 25.41 0.11
N ALA A 709 -4.84 26.61 0.70
CA ALA A 709 -5.61 26.91 1.89
C ALA A 709 -7.13 26.73 1.65
N HIS A 710 -7.65 27.16 0.50
CA HIS A 710 -9.03 26.93 0.10
C HIS A 710 -9.36 25.45 -0.05
N ALA A 711 -8.48 24.65 -0.66
CA ALA A 711 -8.66 23.20 -0.78
C ALA A 711 -8.66 22.50 0.59
N VAL A 712 -7.78 22.93 1.50
CA VAL A 712 -7.75 22.42 2.89
C VAL A 712 -9.02 22.78 3.63
N LEU A 713 -9.50 24.03 3.56
CA LEU A 713 -10.74 24.47 4.17
C LEU A 713 -11.94 23.69 3.61
N LEU A 714 -11.99 23.48 2.30
CA LEU A 714 -13.04 22.71 1.65
C LEU A 714 -13.06 21.25 2.11
N ALA A 715 -11.88 20.61 2.25
CA ALA A 715 -11.75 19.26 2.76
C ALA A 715 -12.11 19.14 4.25
N ALA A 716 -11.89 20.20 5.03
CA ALA A 716 -12.16 20.26 6.47
C ALA A 716 -13.63 20.59 6.77
N ALA A 717 -14.29 21.39 5.96
CA ALA A 717 -15.63 21.89 6.26
C ALA A 717 -16.73 20.86 5.94
N PRO A 718 -17.80 20.79 6.76
CA PRO A 718 -18.97 19.96 6.45
C PRO A 718 -19.77 20.54 5.29
N ILE A 719 -20.16 19.73 4.32
CA ILE A 719 -21.05 20.08 3.21
C ILE A 719 -22.51 19.97 3.66
N VAL A 720 -23.39 20.91 3.32
CA VAL A 720 -24.68 21.10 4.02
C VAL A 720 -25.95 20.70 3.27
N GLU A 721 -25.99 20.29 2.00
CA GLU A 721 -27.25 20.08 1.28
C GLU A 721 -27.53 18.67 0.74
N ALA A 722 -28.84 18.39 0.50
CA ALA A 722 -29.45 17.09 0.18
C ALA A 722 -29.02 16.43 -1.16
N GLN A 723 -28.44 17.16 -2.09
CA GLN A 723 -27.70 16.58 -3.23
C GLN A 723 -26.39 15.89 -2.81
N GLU A 724 -26.06 16.01 -1.56
CA GLU A 724 -24.88 15.59 -0.84
C GLU A 724 -24.73 14.08 -0.67
N SER A 725 -25.81 13.31 -0.70
CA SER A 725 -25.70 11.86 -0.43
C SER A 725 -24.84 11.12 -1.46
N ARG A 726 -24.83 11.58 -2.71
CA ARG A 726 -23.97 11.03 -3.76
C ARG A 726 -22.51 11.52 -3.67
N TYR A 727 -22.28 12.73 -3.15
CA TYR A 727 -20.96 13.33 -2.99
C TYR A 727 -20.33 12.95 -1.64
N ARG A 728 -21.11 12.81 -0.57
CA ARG A 728 -20.65 12.34 0.74
C ARG A 728 -19.86 11.04 0.65
N ALA A 729 -20.41 10.05 -0.04
CA ALA A 729 -19.74 8.75 -0.19
C ALA A 729 -18.41 8.85 -0.94
N ARG A 730 -18.15 9.91 -1.69
CA ARG A 730 -16.97 10.07 -2.54
C ARG A 730 -15.87 10.92 -1.90
N ILE A 731 -16.23 12.01 -1.21
CA ILE A 731 -15.28 12.86 -0.45
C ILE A 731 -14.71 12.10 0.75
N TYR A 732 -15.46 11.15 1.31
CA TYR A 732 -15.05 10.34 2.47
C TYR A 732 -14.15 9.14 2.13
N ARG A 733 -13.87 8.87 0.85
CA ARG A 733 -13.18 7.66 0.39
C ARG A 733 -11.66 7.83 0.16
N GLY A 734 -11.02 8.74 0.85
CA GLY A 734 -9.57 8.87 0.76
C GLY A 734 -9.09 9.48 -0.56
N LEU A 735 -9.74 10.55 -1.01
CA LEU A 735 -9.39 11.25 -2.25
C LEU A 735 -8.16 12.13 -2.06
N ALA A 736 -7.31 12.17 -3.08
CA ALA A 736 -6.25 13.14 -3.19
C ALA A 736 -6.68 14.31 -4.07
N ILE A 737 -6.65 15.52 -3.50
CA ILE A 737 -6.90 16.78 -4.18
C ILE A 737 -5.53 17.37 -4.50
N THR A 738 -5.28 17.60 -5.77
CA THR A 738 -4.04 18.24 -6.23
C THR A 738 -4.36 19.64 -6.73
N VAL A 739 -3.75 20.64 -6.11
CA VAL A 739 -3.97 22.06 -6.39
C VAL A 739 -2.76 22.69 -7.07
#